data_af32f89dde83e37151856f350bd6946c
#
_entry.id   af32f89dde83e37151856f350bd6946c
#
_cell.length_a   1.000
_cell.length_b   1.000
_cell.length_c   1.000
_cell.angle_alpha   90.00
_cell.angle_beta   90.00
_cell.angle_gamma   90.00
#
_symmetry.space_group_name_H-M   'P 1'
#
loop_
_entity.id
_entity.type
_entity.pdbx_description
1 polymer ?
#
loop_
_entity_poly.entity_id
_entity_poly.type
_entity_poly.pdbx_seq_one_letter_code
_entity_poly.pdbx_strand_id
1 'polypeptide(L)'
;MNSIYDILHSALSKRILIIDGAMGTMIQRHGLQEEDFRGSSETAGDFHSMLCNHKHDVRGDNDLLVLSQPNIILDIHRQYLAAGADIIETNTFSSTSIAQADYGLQSLAYELNVNAAKLAKQACVEYSTPEKPRFAAGAIGPLNTSLSLSPDVNDPGYRATTWQKVVDAYTEQLRGLIDGGIDIILVETVFDTLNCKAAIYAIDALFEELHISLPVMISGTIVDMSGRTLSGQTTEAFWHSIRHCPNLISVGLNCALGADQMRPFLAELSRIADCFISVYPNAGLPNEMGGYDESPESMANVLKEFADAGFINIVGGCCGTTPDHISAIADAVKTMSPRIPTPKEPLMRLSGMEQFILRPETNFVNVGERTNVTGSAKFARLIRENNYDEALGIARQQVEAGAQIIDVNMDEGMLDSENAMRTLLNLIAAEPDIARVPIMIDSSKWSVIEAGLQCVQGKSIVNSISLKEGEDAFIAVAKEVRRFGAAVIVMAFDEKGQADSYERKIEICSRAYRILTEVVHFPAEDIIFDPNIFAVATGIEEHANYALDYINATAYIKQHLPLAKISGGVSNLSFSFRGNEPVRRAMHSAFLYHAIKAGMDMGIVNAGQIDIYDDIPKLLLELVEDVILNRRSDSTERLVDYAEKLKAESSGENAQAQEVQAWRSYPIAERIHHALVKGLDAHVNEDMEEARQTFGSPLAVIEGPLMDGMNIVGELFGAGKMFLPQVVKSARVMKKAVAYLTPFMEAEKELAGIASAPNGTILMATVKGDVHDIGKNIVGVVLGCNNYRVVDLGVMVPAERILDEAIACNADIIGLSGLITPSLDEMVHVVKEMQRRNMQIPLMIGGATTSRVHTSVKIAPGYDGTVIHVLDASRAVPVAGQLISTEHKDAFMQENKDEQERIRIDYARRTSEKQLISIQKARLNKLSLFT
;
A
#
# COMPACT_ATOMS: atom_id res chain seq x y z
N MET A 1 -17.65 -0.31 36.92
CA MET A 1 -17.64 -1.42 35.93
C MET A 1 -16.30 -1.37 35.22
N ASN A 2 -15.64 -2.50 35.01
CA ASN A 2 -14.44 -2.52 34.20
C ASN A 2 -14.80 -2.10 32.77
N SER A 3 -13.92 -1.34 32.10
CA SER A 3 -14.15 -0.97 30.71
C SER A 3 -14.14 -2.23 29.81
N ILE A 4 -14.74 -2.15 28.62
CA ILE A 4 -14.66 -3.25 27.63
C ILE A 4 -13.20 -3.57 27.32
N TYR A 5 -12.35 -2.55 27.26
CA TYR A 5 -10.91 -2.72 27.08
C TYR A 5 -10.29 -3.59 28.17
N ASP A 6 -10.59 -3.34 29.44
CA ASP A 6 -10.05 -4.11 30.58
C ASP A 6 -10.52 -5.57 30.54
N ILE A 7 -11.79 -5.80 30.18
CA ILE A 7 -12.37 -7.16 30.09
C ILE A 7 -11.67 -7.94 28.99
N LEU A 8 -11.55 -7.35 27.80
CA LEU A 8 -10.92 -7.96 26.65
C LEU A 8 -9.42 -8.22 26.90
N HIS A 9 -8.70 -7.21 27.42
CA HIS A 9 -7.29 -7.34 27.78
C HIS A 9 -7.04 -8.44 28.80
N SER A 10 -7.91 -8.52 29.83
CA SER A 10 -7.82 -9.60 30.84
C SER A 10 -8.08 -10.98 30.23
N ALA A 11 -8.99 -11.11 29.28
CA ALA A 11 -9.25 -12.36 28.58
C ALA A 11 -8.06 -12.79 27.71
N LEU A 12 -7.53 -11.86 26.90
CA LEU A 12 -6.36 -12.07 26.01
C LEU A 12 -5.07 -12.43 26.76
N SER A 13 -4.94 -11.93 28.00
CA SER A 13 -3.80 -12.26 28.86
C SER A 13 -3.89 -13.67 29.48
N LYS A 14 -5.06 -14.27 29.51
CA LYS A 14 -5.31 -15.58 30.17
C LYS A 14 -5.39 -16.74 29.18
N ARG A 15 -5.92 -16.51 27.99
CA ARG A 15 -6.14 -17.53 26.98
C ARG A 15 -6.12 -16.95 25.57
N ILE A 16 -5.92 -17.81 24.60
CA ILE A 16 -6.11 -17.46 23.18
C ILE A 16 -7.62 -17.30 22.94
N LEU A 17 -8.03 -16.18 22.34
CA LEU A 17 -9.41 -15.93 21.95
C LEU A 17 -9.65 -16.41 20.53
N ILE A 18 -10.88 -16.80 20.26
CA ILE A 18 -11.33 -17.30 18.97
C ILE A 18 -12.15 -16.19 18.31
N ILE A 19 -11.71 -15.73 17.14
CA ILE A 19 -12.53 -14.92 16.25
C ILE A 19 -13.28 -15.87 15.30
N ASP A 20 -14.41 -15.44 14.77
CA ASP A 20 -15.27 -16.27 13.94
C ASP A 20 -14.64 -16.59 12.56
N GLY A 21 -15.45 -17.01 11.62
CA GLY A 21 -15.05 -17.41 10.27
C GLY A 21 -15.83 -16.64 9.21
N ALA A 22 -15.65 -17.08 7.96
CA ALA A 22 -16.16 -16.39 6.79
C ALA A 22 -17.69 -16.24 6.76
N MET A 23 -18.19 -15.02 6.97
CA MET A 23 -19.61 -14.69 6.80
C MET A 23 -20.05 -14.97 5.37
N GLY A 24 -19.31 -14.51 4.35
CA GLY A 24 -19.62 -14.73 2.94
C GLY A 24 -19.73 -16.20 2.55
N THR A 25 -18.84 -17.08 3.05
CA THR A 25 -18.91 -18.53 2.83
C THR A 25 -20.20 -19.13 3.38
N MET A 26 -20.66 -18.66 4.53
CA MET A 26 -21.88 -19.13 5.12
C MET A 26 -23.12 -18.63 4.37
N ILE A 27 -23.12 -17.37 3.94
CA ILE A 27 -24.20 -16.79 3.11
C ILE A 27 -24.35 -17.56 1.79
N GLN A 28 -23.25 -17.88 1.11
CA GLN A 28 -23.26 -18.64 -0.15
C GLN A 28 -23.99 -19.99 -0.04
N ARG A 29 -23.95 -20.65 1.12
CA ARG A 29 -24.62 -21.93 1.35
C ARG A 29 -26.15 -21.83 1.27
N HIS A 30 -26.71 -20.64 1.46
CA HIS A 30 -28.15 -20.41 1.35
C HIS A 30 -28.64 -20.32 -0.12
N GLY A 31 -27.73 -20.13 -1.09
CA GLY A 31 -28.06 -20.08 -2.51
C GLY A 31 -29.02 -18.96 -2.88
N LEU A 32 -28.92 -17.81 -2.20
CA LEU A 32 -29.82 -16.67 -2.32
C LEU A 32 -29.85 -16.10 -3.76
N GLN A 33 -31.05 -15.70 -4.20
CA GLN A 33 -31.28 -15.09 -5.51
C GLN A 33 -31.59 -13.59 -5.33
N GLU A 34 -31.76 -12.85 -6.44
CA GLU A 34 -32.00 -11.40 -6.43
C GLU A 34 -33.24 -11.04 -5.55
N GLU A 35 -34.29 -11.83 -5.61
CA GLU A 35 -35.49 -11.59 -4.80
C GLU A 35 -35.21 -11.75 -3.30
N ASP A 36 -34.34 -12.67 -2.95
CA ASP A 36 -33.95 -12.89 -1.55
C ASP A 36 -33.14 -11.70 -1.01
N PHE A 37 -32.24 -11.13 -1.84
CA PHE A 37 -31.49 -9.93 -1.48
C PHE A 37 -32.38 -8.70 -1.33
N ARG A 38 -33.50 -8.61 -2.06
CA ARG A 38 -34.49 -7.54 -1.89
C ARG A 38 -35.39 -7.74 -0.66
N GLY A 39 -35.53 -8.98 -0.23
CA GLY A 39 -36.33 -9.37 0.91
C GLY A 39 -37.83 -9.25 0.67
N SER A 40 -38.61 -9.81 1.58
CA SER A 40 -40.09 -9.70 1.62
C SER A 40 -40.52 -8.64 2.64
N SER A 41 -41.82 -8.31 2.64
CA SER A 41 -42.39 -7.43 3.67
C SER A 41 -42.17 -7.96 5.12
N GLU A 42 -42.04 -9.29 5.26
CA GLU A 42 -41.82 -9.94 6.55
C GLU A 42 -40.34 -9.87 6.98
N THR A 43 -39.39 -9.97 6.01
CA THR A 43 -37.96 -10.03 6.31
C THR A 43 -37.31 -8.65 6.29
N ALA A 44 -37.63 -7.80 5.31
CA ALA A 44 -37.03 -6.47 5.14
C ALA A 44 -37.80 -5.34 5.85
N GLY A 45 -39.02 -5.61 6.39
CA GLY A 45 -39.81 -4.64 7.14
C GLY A 45 -39.96 -3.29 6.42
N ASP A 46 -39.54 -2.21 7.08
CA ASP A 46 -39.62 -0.84 6.55
C ASP A 46 -38.81 -0.61 5.28
N PHE A 47 -37.74 -1.40 5.04
CA PHE A 47 -36.87 -1.30 3.88
C PHE A 47 -37.44 -1.98 2.62
N HIS A 48 -38.43 -2.88 2.78
CA HIS A 48 -39.01 -3.67 1.68
C HIS A 48 -39.47 -2.81 0.48
N SER A 49 -40.24 -1.75 0.75
CA SER A 49 -40.76 -0.88 -0.32
C SER A 49 -39.65 -0.20 -1.13
N MET A 50 -38.58 0.18 -0.49
CA MET A 50 -37.44 0.81 -1.16
C MET A 50 -36.66 -0.23 -1.96
N LEU A 51 -36.34 -1.39 -1.39
CA LEU A 51 -35.55 -2.44 -2.02
C LEU A 51 -36.27 -3.08 -3.19
N CYS A 52 -37.59 -3.32 -3.09
CA CYS A 52 -38.39 -3.83 -4.22
C CYS A 52 -38.41 -2.89 -5.42
N ASN A 53 -38.40 -1.58 -5.20
CA ASN A 53 -38.44 -0.57 -6.27
C ASN A 53 -37.05 -0.10 -6.71
N HIS A 54 -36.01 -0.68 -6.12
CA HIS A 54 -34.62 -0.31 -6.43
C HIS A 54 -34.28 -0.71 -7.89
N LYS A 55 -33.61 0.18 -8.64
CA LYS A 55 -33.36 0.01 -10.07
C LYS A 55 -32.18 -0.88 -10.41
N HIS A 56 -31.22 -0.99 -9.50
CA HIS A 56 -30.03 -1.81 -9.70
C HIS A 56 -30.24 -3.19 -9.10
N ASP A 57 -29.59 -4.19 -9.67
CA ASP A 57 -29.52 -5.51 -9.08
C ASP A 57 -28.68 -5.44 -7.78
N VAL A 58 -29.17 -6.08 -6.73
CA VAL A 58 -28.55 -6.09 -5.40
C VAL A 58 -28.00 -7.45 -5.02
N ARG A 59 -28.15 -8.46 -5.88
CA ARG A 59 -27.54 -9.77 -5.68
C ARG A 59 -26.03 -9.63 -5.60
N GLY A 60 -25.43 -10.22 -4.55
CA GLY A 60 -24.00 -10.13 -4.26
C GLY A 60 -23.63 -9.07 -3.23
N ASP A 61 -24.53 -8.15 -2.90
CA ASP A 61 -24.38 -7.25 -1.76
C ASP A 61 -24.73 -8.00 -0.46
N ASN A 62 -23.77 -8.76 0.04
CA ASN A 62 -23.95 -9.55 1.25
C ASN A 62 -24.27 -8.69 2.48
N ASP A 63 -23.81 -7.46 2.52
CA ASP A 63 -23.99 -6.54 3.63
C ASP A 63 -25.45 -6.07 3.72
N LEU A 64 -26.15 -6.00 2.56
CA LEU A 64 -27.56 -5.67 2.50
C LEU A 64 -28.44 -6.67 3.28
N LEU A 65 -27.98 -7.92 3.43
CA LEU A 65 -28.75 -8.97 4.11
C LEU A 65 -29.03 -8.67 5.58
N VAL A 66 -28.31 -7.75 6.20
CA VAL A 66 -28.63 -7.29 7.58
C VAL A 66 -29.98 -6.56 7.64
N LEU A 67 -30.45 -6.01 6.52
CA LEU A 67 -31.75 -5.34 6.37
C LEU A 67 -32.80 -6.25 5.72
N SER A 68 -32.40 -7.04 4.72
CA SER A 68 -33.34 -7.83 3.91
C SER A 68 -33.57 -9.25 4.44
N GLN A 69 -32.56 -9.86 5.10
CA GLN A 69 -32.59 -11.22 5.64
C GLN A 69 -31.93 -11.30 7.04
N PRO A 70 -32.31 -10.46 8.02
CA PRO A 70 -31.62 -10.37 9.31
C PRO A 70 -31.54 -11.69 10.07
N ASN A 71 -32.53 -12.57 9.88
CA ASN A 71 -32.54 -13.88 10.54
C ASN A 71 -31.43 -14.81 10.04
N ILE A 72 -31.07 -14.74 8.74
CA ILE A 72 -29.97 -15.52 8.18
C ILE A 72 -28.65 -15.08 8.83
N ILE A 73 -28.41 -13.77 8.88
CA ILE A 73 -27.20 -13.21 9.48
C ILE A 73 -27.10 -13.54 10.97
N LEU A 74 -28.20 -13.36 11.71
CA LEU A 74 -28.26 -13.70 13.14
C LEU A 74 -27.98 -15.20 13.38
N ASP A 75 -28.52 -16.08 12.52
CA ASP A 75 -28.29 -17.53 12.65
C ASP A 75 -26.81 -17.89 12.37
N ILE A 76 -26.19 -17.26 11.40
CA ILE A 76 -24.74 -17.46 11.12
C ILE A 76 -23.91 -17.04 12.35
N HIS A 77 -24.17 -15.89 12.94
CA HIS A 77 -23.52 -15.44 14.17
C HIS A 77 -23.66 -16.46 15.30
N ARG A 78 -24.89 -17.01 15.50
CA ARG A 78 -25.15 -18.04 16.50
C ARG A 78 -24.37 -19.32 16.23
N GLN A 79 -24.25 -19.73 14.96
CA GLN A 79 -23.48 -20.91 14.58
C GLN A 79 -22.00 -20.76 14.95
N TYR A 80 -21.39 -19.61 14.68
CA TYR A 80 -19.99 -19.33 15.04
C TYR A 80 -19.80 -19.25 16.57
N LEU A 81 -20.71 -18.61 17.30
CA LEU A 81 -20.66 -18.54 18.76
C LEU A 81 -20.80 -19.92 19.38
N ALA A 82 -21.71 -20.76 18.85
CA ALA A 82 -21.89 -22.16 19.27
C ALA A 82 -20.63 -23.00 18.97
N ALA A 83 -19.94 -22.74 17.87
CA ALA A 83 -18.68 -23.38 17.50
C ALA A 83 -17.50 -22.97 18.41
N GLY A 84 -17.66 -21.93 19.22
CA GLY A 84 -16.67 -21.53 20.22
C GLY A 84 -16.07 -20.15 20.03
N ALA A 85 -16.47 -19.38 19.01
CA ALA A 85 -15.99 -18.02 18.80
C ALA A 85 -16.24 -17.13 20.03
N ASP A 86 -15.26 -16.34 20.40
CA ASP A 86 -15.32 -15.33 21.48
C ASP A 86 -15.62 -13.94 20.92
N ILE A 87 -15.16 -13.69 19.71
CA ILE A 87 -15.33 -12.46 18.95
C ILE A 87 -16.05 -12.83 17.65
N ILE A 88 -17.10 -12.11 17.30
CA ILE A 88 -17.78 -12.22 16.01
C ILE A 88 -17.75 -10.89 15.29
N GLU A 89 -17.52 -10.94 13.98
CA GLU A 89 -17.46 -9.78 13.11
C GLU A 89 -18.88 -9.40 12.65
N THR A 90 -19.17 -8.10 12.57
CA THR A 90 -20.41 -7.63 11.93
C THR A 90 -20.38 -7.91 10.44
N ASN A 91 -21.54 -8.12 9.81
CA ASN A 91 -21.64 -8.27 8.36
C ASN A 91 -21.63 -6.89 7.69
N THR A 92 -20.46 -6.21 7.74
CA THR A 92 -20.27 -4.83 7.29
C THR A 92 -18.97 -4.62 6.51
N PHE A 93 -18.44 -5.67 5.90
CA PHE A 93 -17.16 -5.64 5.19
C PHE A 93 -17.11 -4.58 4.08
N SER A 94 -18.23 -4.36 3.37
CA SER A 94 -18.38 -3.39 2.29
C SER A 94 -19.47 -2.35 2.58
N SER A 95 -19.78 -2.05 3.84
CA SER A 95 -20.88 -1.17 4.26
C SER A 95 -20.50 0.31 4.34
N THR A 96 -19.52 0.77 3.56
CA THR A 96 -19.24 2.21 3.40
C THR A 96 -20.10 2.81 2.31
N SER A 97 -20.37 4.13 2.37
CA SER A 97 -21.06 4.85 1.29
C SER A 97 -20.32 4.75 -0.06
N ILE A 98 -18.97 4.63 -0.04
CA ILE A 98 -18.17 4.43 -1.26
C ILE A 98 -18.45 3.05 -1.88
N ALA A 99 -18.38 1.98 -1.10
CA ALA A 99 -18.60 0.63 -1.62
C ALA A 99 -20.07 0.38 -1.99
N GLN A 100 -21.01 0.87 -1.18
CA GLN A 100 -22.45 0.76 -1.46
C GLN A 100 -22.92 1.58 -2.66
N ALA A 101 -22.13 2.53 -3.14
CA ALA A 101 -22.41 3.27 -4.36
C ALA A 101 -22.43 2.36 -5.61
N ASP A 102 -21.70 1.24 -5.60
CA ASP A 102 -21.67 0.26 -6.68
C ASP A 102 -23.05 -0.39 -6.89
N TYR A 103 -23.82 -0.49 -5.81
CA TYR A 103 -25.20 -0.98 -5.83
C TYR A 103 -26.25 0.15 -5.85
N GLY A 104 -25.82 1.42 -5.84
CA GLY A 104 -26.71 2.57 -5.72
C GLY A 104 -27.38 2.70 -4.34
N LEU A 105 -26.78 2.08 -3.31
CA LEU A 105 -27.29 2.00 -1.94
C LEU A 105 -26.46 2.83 -0.94
N GLN A 106 -25.63 3.76 -1.43
CA GLN A 106 -24.73 4.58 -0.59
C GLN A 106 -25.47 5.32 0.54
N SER A 107 -26.75 5.65 0.37
CA SER A 107 -27.56 6.32 1.39
C SER A 107 -27.97 5.40 2.55
N LEU A 108 -27.73 4.11 2.45
CA LEU A 108 -28.04 3.13 3.50
C LEU A 108 -26.82 2.77 4.35
N ALA A 109 -25.64 3.33 4.07
CA ALA A 109 -24.42 2.95 4.75
C ALA A 109 -24.55 3.02 6.29
N TYR A 110 -25.13 4.08 6.83
CA TYR A 110 -25.36 4.19 8.28
C TYR A 110 -26.31 3.11 8.81
N GLU A 111 -27.47 2.90 8.18
CA GLU A 111 -28.48 1.91 8.58
C GLU A 111 -27.95 0.48 8.52
N LEU A 112 -27.17 0.14 7.48
CA LEU A 112 -26.52 -1.15 7.36
C LEU A 112 -25.64 -1.43 8.58
N ASN A 113 -24.78 -0.49 8.94
CA ASN A 113 -23.84 -0.62 10.05
C ASN A 113 -24.56 -0.68 11.42
N VAL A 114 -25.57 0.15 11.65
CA VAL A 114 -26.37 0.10 12.89
C VAL A 114 -27.04 -1.26 13.07
N ASN A 115 -27.69 -1.78 12.01
CA ASN A 115 -28.44 -3.04 12.10
C ASN A 115 -27.49 -4.24 12.19
N ALA A 116 -26.40 -4.26 11.46
CA ALA A 116 -25.39 -5.32 11.58
C ALA A 116 -24.82 -5.41 13.00
N ALA A 117 -24.45 -4.25 13.58
CA ALA A 117 -23.94 -4.19 14.95
C ALA A 117 -24.98 -4.69 15.97
N LYS A 118 -26.25 -4.32 15.82
CA LYS A 118 -27.35 -4.82 16.69
C LYS A 118 -27.50 -6.33 16.60
N LEU A 119 -27.45 -6.93 15.40
CA LEU A 119 -27.56 -8.38 15.21
C LEU A 119 -26.40 -9.12 15.86
N ALA A 120 -25.16 -8.67 15.62
CA ALA A 120 -23.98 -9.26 16.24
C ALA A 120 -24.04 -9.12 17.78
N LYS A 121 -24.41 -7.94 18.27
CA LYS A 121 -24.55 -7.69 19.71
C LYS A 121 -25.64 -8.56 20.34
N GLN A 122 -26.78 -8.73 19.69
CA GLN A 122 -27.83 -9.64 20.12
C GLN A 122 -27.29 -11.06 20.28
N ALA A 123 -26.63 -11.59 19.27
CA ALA A 123 -26.04 -12.94 19.34
C ALA A 123 -25.02 -13.04 20.48
N CYS A 124 -24.14 -12.05 20.65
CA CYS A 124 -23.17 -12.00 21.74
C CYS A 124 -23.84 -12.06 23.13
N VAL A 125 -24.93 -11.32 23.34
CA VAL A 125 -25.66 -11.32 24.60
C VAL A 125 -26.28 -12.69 24.88
N GLU A 126 -26.82 -13.38 23.88
CA GLU A 126 -27.42 -14.73 24.03
C GLU A 126 -26.40 -15.78 24.48
N TYR A 127 -25.12 -15.65 24.08
CA TYR A 127 -24.05 -16.64 24.33
C TYR A 127 -23.02 -16.22 25.39
N SER A 128 -23.07 -14.98 25.89
CA SER A 128 -22.13 -14.50 26.89
C SER A 128 -22.42 -15.09 28.26
N THR A 129 -21.34 -15.46 28.96
CA THR A 129 -21.38 -15.77 30.41
C THR A 129 -20.29 -14.95 31.13
N PRO A 130 -20.35 -14.80 32.45
CA PRO A 130 -19.31 -14.12 33.22
C PRO A 130 -17.91 -14.72 33.01
N GLU A 131 -17.82 -16.03 32.79
CA GLU A 131 -16.58 -16.78 32.59
C GLU A 131 -16.11 -16.74 31.15
N LYS A 132 -17.03 -16.58 30.21
CA LYS A 132 -16.74 -16.54 28.75
C LYS A 132 -17.55 -15.42 28.09
N PRO A 133 -17.12 -14.15 28.25
CA PRO A 133 -17.77 -13.03 27.58
C PRO A 133 -17.58 -13.15 26.07
N ARG A 134 -18.56 -12.68 25.28
CA ARG A 134 -18.55 -12.61 23.84
C ARG A 134 -18.53 -11.16 23.39
N PHE A 135 -17.85 -10.87 22.30
CA PHE A 135 -17.62 -9.51 21.82
C PHE A 135 -18.09 -9.38 20.37
N ALA A 136 -18.79 -8.29 20.09
CA ALA A 136 -19.17 -7.90 18.74
C ALA A 136 -18.09 -6.94 18.19
N ALA A 137 -17.37 -7.36 17.16
CA ALA A 137 -16.40 -6.56 16.47
C ALA A 137 -17.04 -5.90 15.26
N GLY A 138 -17.04 -4.57 15.21
CA GLY A 138 -17.48 -3.80 14.05
C GLY A 138 -16.43 -3.89 12.95
N ALA A 139 -16.71 -4.68 11.92
CA ALA A 139 -15.82 -4.91 10.81
C ALA A 139 -15.80 -3.71 9.85
N ILE A 140 -14.62 -3.19 9.59
CA ILE A 140 -14.31 -2.14 8.62
C ILE A 140 -13.37 -2.75 7.58
N GLY A 141 -13.95 -3.18 6.47
CA GLY A 141 -13.20 -3.77 5.38
C GLY A 141 -12.51 -2.74 4.48
N PRO A 142 -11.75 -3.20 3.49
CA PRO A 142 -11.10 -2.33 2.52
C PRO A 142 -12.12 -1.69 1.56
N LEU A 143 -11.74 -0.54 1.02
CA LEU A 143 -12.52 0.12 -0.03
C LEU A 143 -12.19 -0.47 -1.42
N ASN A 144 -13.14 -0.32 -2.35
CA ASN A 144 -12.96 -0.58 -3.77
C ASN A 144 -12.09 0.48 -4.48
N THR A 145 -11.64 1.52 -3.76
CA THR A 145 -10.75 2.58 -4.23
C THR A 145 -9.53 2.71 -3.33
N SER A 146 -8.38 3.01 -3.93
CA SER A 146 -7.09 3.12 -3.24
C SER A 146 -6.62 4.57 -3.21
N LEU A 147 -6.07 5.00 -2.07
CA LEU A 147 -5.37 6.27 -1.92
C LEU A 147 -3.89 6.18 -2.33
N SER A 148 -3.30 4.97 -2.31
CA SER A 148 -1.89 4.75 -2.65
C SER A 148 -1.66 4.39 -4.11
N LEU A 149 -2.64 3.76 -4.76
CA LEU A 149 -2.50 3.20 -6.12
C LEU A 149 -3.38 3.97 -7.12
N SER A 150 -2.84 4.21 -8.31
CA SER A 150 -3.62 4.72 -9.43
C SER A 150 -4.36 3.58 -10.13
N PRO A 151 -5.64 3.72 -10.43
CA PRO A 151 -6.35 2.80 -11.32
C PRO A 151 -5.97 3.03 -12.80
N ASP A 152 -5.38 4.18 -13.14
CA ASP A 152 -4.89 4.48 -14.49
C ASP A 152 -3.37 4.30 -14.55
N VAL A 153 -2.94 3.27 -15.24
CA VAL A 153 -1.51 2.99 -15.47
C VAL A 153 -0.81 4.12 -16.23
N ASN A 154 -1.55 4.90 -17.01
CA ASN A 154 -1.01 6.00 -17.80
C ASN A 154 -0.83 7.28 -16.99
N ASP A 155 -1.56 7.39 -15.89
CA ASP A 155 -1.46 8.49 -14.94
C ASP A 155 -1.19 7.95 -13.53
N PRO A 156 0.06 7.62 -13.22
CA PRO A 156 0.43 7.08 -11.91
C PRO A 156 0.18 8.06 -10.76
N GLY A 157 0.04 9.36 -11.06
CA GLY A 157 -0.33 10.40 -10.10
C GLY A 157 -1.82 10.48 -9.78
N TYR A 158 -2.68 9.89 -10.63
CA TYR A 158 -4.12 9.93 -10.46
C TYR A 158 -4.59 9.07 -9.27
N ARG A 159 -5.64 9.55 -8.59
CA ARG A 159 -6.35 8.79 -7.55
C ARG A 159 -7.85 8.90 -7.81
N ALA A 160 -8.54 7.76 -7.79
CA ALA A 160 -10.00 7.70 -8.02
C ALA A 160 -10.80 8.31 -6.86
N THR A 161 -10.19 8.46 -5.70
CA THR A 161 -10.80 9.04 -4.51
C THR A 161 -9.88 10.05 -3.83
N THR A 162 -10.36 10.74 -2.82
CA THR A 162 -9.57 11.68 -2.01
C THR A 162 -9.56 11.25 -0.55
N TRP A 163 -8.53 11.64 0.20
CA TRP A 163 -8.42 11.39 1.63
C TRP A 163 -9.71 11.75 2.38
N GLN A 164 -10.25 12.95 2.15
CA GLN A 164 -11.45 13.41 2.85
C GLN A 164 -12.66 12.52 2.57
N LYS A 165 -12.89 12.11 1.31
CA LYS A 165 -14.00 11.20 0.98
C LYS A 165 -13.87 9.85 1.69
N VAL A 166 -12.65 9.34 1.81
CA VAL A 166 -12.38 8.09 2.51
C VAL A 166 -12.60 8.24 4.01
N VAL A 167 -12.11 9.33 4.61
CA VAL A 167 -12.35 9.65 6.03
C VAL A 167 -13.84 9.81 6.32
N ASP A 168 -14.58 10.52 5.48
CA ASP A 168 -16.02 10.75 5.63
C ASP A 168 -16.79 9.41 5.57
N ALA A 169 -16.46 8.54 4.62
CA ALA A 169 -17.09 7.23 4.45
C ALA A 169 -16.82 6.31 5.67
N TYR A 170 -15.59 6.26 6.16
CA TYR A 170 -15.27 5.52 7.37
C TYR A 170 -15.90 6.12 8.63
N THR A 171 -15.99 7.44 8.71
CA THR A 171 -16.66 8.13 9.84
C THR A 171 -18.14 7.76 9.90
N GLU A 172 -18.84 7.74 8.75
CA GLU A 172 -20.25 7.33 8.68
C GLU A 172 -20.43 5.85 9.11
N GLN A 173 -19.58 4.96 8.59
CA GLN A 173 -19.58 3.55 8.96
C GLN A 173 -19.35 3.34 10.47
N LEU A 174 -18.28 3.95 10.99
CA LEU A 174 -17.93 3.89 12.41
C LEU A 174 -19.05 4.39 13.31
N ARG A 175 -19.67 5.50 12.94
CA ARG A 175 -20.79 6.07 13.70
C ARG A 175 -21.96 5.08 13.77
N GLY A 176 -22.34 4.46 12.66
CA GLY A 176 -23.37 3.43 12.62
C GLY A 176 -23.02 2.22 13.50
N LEU A 177 -21.78 1.73 13.40
CA LEU A 177 -21.31 0.60 14.21
C LEU A 177 -21.34 0.91 15.73
N ILE A 178 -20.86 2.10 16.12
CA ILE A 178 -20.84 2.55 17.53
C ILE A 178 -22.28 2.69 18.06
N ASP A 179 -23.17 3.33 17.31
CA ASP A 179 -24.56 3.51 17.69
C ASP A 179 -25.34 2.18 17.74
N GLY A 180 -24.92 1.20 16.95
CA GLY A 180 -25.42 -0.18 17.01
C GLY A 180 -24.92 -0.99 18.20
N GLY A 181 -23.87 -0.52 18.89
CA GLY A 181 -23.41 -1.05 20.16
C GLY A 181 -22.31 -2.10 20.09
N ILE A 182 -21.38 -1.97 19.13
CA ILE A 182 -20.19 -2.83 19.06
C ILE A 182 -19.30 -2.72 20.30
N ASP A 183 -18.49 -3.74 20.55
CA ASP A 183 -17.51 -3.80 21.64
C ASP A 183 -16.09 -3.47 21.18
N ILE A 184 -15.77 -3.77 19.93
CA ILE A 184 -14.43 -3.69 19.32
C ILE A 184 -14.58 -3.05 17.94
N ILE A 185 -13.65 -2.20 17.56
CA ILE A 185 -13.49 -1.76 16.15
C ILE A 185 -12.46 -2.67 15.50
N LEU A 186 -12.78 -3.28 14.37
CA LEU A 186 -11.88 -4.14 13.61
C LEU A 186 -11.67 -3.58 12.21
N VAL A 187 -10.49 -3.02 11.96
CA VAL A 187 -10.04 -2.64 10.60
C VAL A 187 -9.33 -3.84 10.01
N GLU A 188 -9.94 -4.47 9.02
CA GLU A 188 -9.47 -5.76 8.51
C GLU A 188 -9.13 -5.77 7.02
N THR A 189 -8.40 -6.81 6.62
CA THR A 189 -8.01 -7.06 5.22
C THR A 189 -7.33 -5.85 4.58
N VAL A 190 -6.48 -5.19 5.38
CA VAL A 190 -5.79 -3.97 4.93
C VAL A 190 -4.74 -4.31 3.89
N PHE A 191 -5.02 -3.99 2.63
CA PHE A 191 -4.09 -4.11 1.52
C PHE A 191 -3.47 -2.75 1.11
N ASP A 192 -4.11 -1.64 1.46
CA ASP A 192 -3.63 -0.27 1.29
C ASP A 192 -3.49 0.41 2.67
N THR A 193 -2.25 0.64 3.07
CA THR A 193 -1.96 1.23 4.39
C THR A 193 -2.43 2.68 4.49
N LEU A 194 -2.49 3.43 3.39
CA LEU A 194 -2.98 4.82 3.43
C LEU A 194 -4.49 4.86 3.68
N ASN A 195 -5.28 3.94 3.11
CA ASN A 195 -6.69 3.78 3.43
C ASN A 195 -6.87 3.42 4.93
N CYS A 196 -6.02 2.54 5.46
CA CYS A 196 -6.03 2.20 6.88
C CYS A 196 -5.71 3.42 7.77
N LYS A 197 -4.75 4.25 7.39
CA LYS A 197 -4.45 5.51 8.11
C LYS A 197 -5.64 6.47 8.10
N ALA A 198 -6.41 6.52 7.00
CA ALA A 198 -7.66 7.29 6.96
C ALA A 198 -8.72 6.73 7.91
N ALA A 199 -8.83 5.40 8.05
CA ALA A 199 -9.70 4.78 9.04
C ALA A 199 -9.23 5.10 10.49
N ILE A 200 -7.92 5.01 10.77
CA ILE A 200 -7.34 5.38 12.08
C ILE A 200 -7.62 6.85 12.40
N TYR A 201 -7.47 7.74 11.43
CA TYR A 201 -7.77 9.16 11.57
C TYR A 201 -9.25 9.39 11.94
N ALA A 202 -10.17 8.69 11.25
CA ALA A 202 -11.60 8.75 11.54
C ALA A 202 -11.92 8.19 12.94
N ILE A 203 -11.28 7.11 13.37
CA ILE A 203 -11.43 6.53 14.71
C ILE A 203 -11.00 7.52 15.79
N ASP A 204 -9.80 8.13 15.67
CA ASP A 204 -9.28 9.07 16.66
C ASP A 204 -10.15 10.33 16.74
N ALA A 205 -10.60 10.86 15.60
CA ALA A 205 -11.49 12.00 15.55
C ALA A 205 -12.86 11.72 16.22
N LEU A 206 -13.45 10.55 15.96
CA LEU A 206 -14.71 10.15 16.60
C LEU A 206 -14.56 9.87 18.10
N PHE A 207 -13.45 9.30 18.53
CA PHE A 207 -13.19 9.12 19.97
C PHE A 207 -13.12 10.45 20.71
N GLU A 208 -12.48 11.45 20.09
CA GLU A 208 -12.43 12.82 20.64
C GLU A 208 -13.81 13.47 20.63
N GLU A 209 -14.56 13.40 19.51
CA GLU A 209 -15.89 13.99 19.35
C GLU A 209 -16.92 13.40 20.33
N LEU A 210 -16.98 12.08 20.42
CA LEU A 210 -17.98 11.35 21.20
C LEU A 210 -17.56 11.12 22.67
N HIS A 211 -16.32 11.46 23.02
CA HIS A 211 -15.73 11.18 24.34
C HIS A 211 -15.82 9.71 24.75
N ILE A 212 -15.56 8.82 23.81
CA ILE A 212 -15.56 7.36 23.99
C ILE A 212 -14.18 6.78 23.74
N SER A 213 -14.02 5.52 24.14
CA SER A 213 -12.79 4.77 23.93
C SER A 213 -13.14 3.29 23.79
N LEU A 214 -13.02 2.74 22.59
CA LEU A 214 -13.19 1.32 22.29
C LEU A 214 -11.83 0.69 21.95
N PRO A 215 -11.65 -0.61 22.23
CA PRO A 215 -10.48 -1.35 21.73
C PRO A 215 -10.51 -1.41 20.21
N VAL A 216 -9.34 -1.25 19.59
CA VAL A 216 -9.16 -1.32 18.15
C VAL A 216 -8.28 -2.51 17.79
N MET A 217 -8.69 -3.29 16.82
CA MET A 217 -7.92 -4.35 16.18
C MET A 217 -7.63 -3.94 14.73
N ILE A 218 -6.39 -4.20 14.25
CA ILE A 218 -6.03 -3.95 12.84
C ILE A 218 -5.44 -5.22 12.27
N SER A 219 -5.93 -5.64 11.09
CA SER A 219 -5.44 -6.83 10.40
C SER A 219 -5.05 -6.51 8.97
N GLY A 220 -3.77 -6.71 8.65
CA GLY A 220 -3.22 -6.53 7.31
C GLY A 220 -3.39 -7.76 6.43
N THR A 221 -3.27 -7.55 5.13
CA THR A 221 -3.29 -8.63 4.15
C THR A 221 -1.99 -8.64 3.36
N ILE A 222 -1.27 -9.74 3.46
CA ILE A 222 -0.09 -10.01 2.60
C ILE A 222 -0.60 -10.75 1.37
N VAL A 223 -0.43 -10.12 0.21
CA VAL A 223 -1.11 -10.57 -1.02
C VAL A 223 -0.38 -11.70 -1.75
N ASP A 224 0.91 -11.88 -1.48
CA ASP A 224 1.74 -12.88 -2.14
C ASP A 224 2.98 -13.25 -1.32
N MET A 225 3.79 -14.14 -1.86
CA MET A 225 5.02 -14.62 -1.21
C MET A 225 6.16 -13.61 -1.19
N SER A 226 6.00 -12.41 -1.77
CA SER A 226 6.96 -11.31 -1.60
C SER A 226 6.93 -10.73 -0.17
N GLY A 227 5.87 -11.03 0.60
CA GLY A 227 5.70 -10.57 1.96
C GLY A 227 5.28 -9.12 2.09
N ARG A 228 4.59 -8.61 1.05
CA ARG A 228 4.16 -7.21 1.00
C ARG A 228 2.64 -7.09 0.91
N THR A 229 2.13 -5.97 1.38
CA THR A 229 0.76 -5.54 1.09
C THR A 229 0.64 -5.19 -0.40
N LEU A 230 -0.57 -5.06 -0.92
CA LEU A 230 -0.79 -4.69 -2.32
C LEU A 230 -0.16 -3.31 -2.65
N SER A 231 -0.19 -2.38 -1.71
CA SER A 231 0.47 -1.07 -1.84
C SER A 231 2.00 -1.11 -1.66
N GLY A 232 2.60 -2.30 -1.51
CA GLY A 232 4.04 -2.54 -1.58
C GLY A 232 4.78 -2.54 -0.23
N GLN A 233 4.13 -2.33 0.90
CA GLN A 233 4.79 -2.31 2.21
C GLN A 233 5.15 -3.71 2.71
N THR A 234 6.34 -3.85 3.30
CA THR A 234 6.71 -5.02 4.10
C THR A 234 5.87 -5.10 5.39
N THR A 235 5.81 -6.27 6.00
CA THR A 235 5.11 -6.48 7.28
C THR A 235 5.56 -5.50 8.37
N GLU A 236 6.87 -5.25 8.50
CA GLU A 236 7.42 -4.32 9.50
C GLU A 236 7.12 -2.87 9.14
N ALA A 237 7.16 -2.48 7.86
CA ALA A 237 6.77 -1.15 7.41
C ALA A 237 5.28 -0.87 7.66
N PHE A 238 4.41 -1.84 7.38
CA PHE A 238 2.99 -1.79 7.72
C PHE A 238 2.79 -1.54 9.21
N TRP A 239 3.43 -2.33 10.08
CA TRP A 239 3.36 -2.15 11.53
C TRP A 239 3.77 -0.75 11.97
N HIS A 240 4.89 -0.23 11.46
CA HIS A 240 5.35 1.11 11.82
C HIS A 240 4.39 2.22 11.38
N SER A 241 3.68 2.01 10.28
CA SER A 241 2.73 2.98 9.72
C SER A 241 1.44 3.09 10.51
N ILE A 242 1.01 2.02 11.21
CA ILE A 242 -0.32 1.96 11.86
C ILE A 242 -0.27 1.95 13.40
N ARG A 243 0.90 1.78 14.01
CA ARG A 243 1.02 1.62 15.47
C ARG A 243 0.61 2.84 16.31
N HIS A 244 0.40 3.98 15.67
CA HIS A 244 -0.13 5.20 16.32
C HIS A 244 -1.64 5.14 16.58
N CYS A 245 -2.33 4.09 16.12
CA CYS A 245 -3.76 3.91 16.32
C CYS A 245 -4.14 3.98 17.82
N PRO A 246 -5.12 4.82 18.20
CA PRO A 246 -5.55 4.90 19.59
C PRO A 246 -6.16 3.59 20.05
N ASN A 247 -5.88 3.19 21.28
CA ASN A 247 -6.40 1.97 21.91
C ASN A 247 -6.18 0.69 21.08
N LEU A 248 -5.12 0.64 20.30
CA LEU A 248 -4.75 -0.53 19.53
C LEU A 248 -4.48 -1.71 20.47
N ILE A 249 -5.37 -2.70 20.47
CA ILE A 249 -5.24 -3.87 21.31
C ILE A 249 -4.55 -5.02 20.58
N SER A 250 -4.77 -5.17 19.28
CA SER A 250 -4.09 -6.18 18.49
C SER A 250 -3.76 -5.72 17.07
N VAL A 251 -2.66 -6.26 16.55
CA VAL A 251 -2.34 -6.24 15.14
C VAL A 251 -2.26 -7.66 14.61
N GLY A 252 -2.60 -7.88 13.35
CA GLY A 252 -2.61 -9.23 12.80
C GLY A 252 -2.57 -9.31 11.30
N LEU A 253 -2.78 -10.52 10.80
CA LEU A 253 -2.86 -10.84 9.38
C LEU A 253 -4.09 -11.70 9.10
N ASN A 254 -4.77 -11.44 7.99
CA ASN A 254 -5.89 -12.26 7.51
C ASN A 254 -5.97 -12.30 6.00
N CYS A 255 -6.73 -13.26 5.49
CA CYS A 255 -7.08 -13.41 4.08
C CYS A 255 -5.87 -13.62 3.15
N ALA A 256 -6.11 -13.67 1.84
CA ALA A 256 -5.20 -13.91 0.72
C ALA A 256 -4.42 -15.23 0.79
N LEU A 257 -3.73 -15.52 1.88
CA LEU A 257 -2.90 -16.70 2.07
C LEU A 257 -3.58 -17.73 3.00
N GLY A 258 -3.18 -18.99 2.86
CA GLY A 258 -3.45 -20.02 3.85
C GLY A 258 -2.51 -19.90 5.06
N ALA A 259 -2.79 -20.67 6.12
CA ALA A 259 -2.04 -20.60 7.36
C ALA A 259 -0.53 -20.84 7.19
N ASP A 260 -0.14 -21.87 6.42
CA ASP A 260 1.26 -22.19 6.18
C ASP A 260 2.04 -21.06 5.52
N GLN A 261 1.44 -20.41 4.52
CA GLN A 261 2.08 -19.31 3.81
C GLN A 261 2.20 -18.05 4.66
N MET A 262 1.27 -17.81 5.60
CA MET A 262 1.32 -16.66 6.53
C MET A 262 2.40 -16.78 7.60
N ARG A 263 2.86 -17.99 7.90
CA ARG A 263 3.78 -18.27 9.02
C ARG A 263 4.98 -17.32 9.13
N PRO A 264 5.79 -17.07 8.06
CA PRO A 264 6.98 -16.22 8.18
C PRO A 264 6.63 -14.78 8.53
N PHE A 265 5.58 -14.24 7.97
CA PHE A 265 5.13 -12.86 8.17
C PHE A 265 4.51 -12.67 9.56
N LEU A 266 3.75 -13.67 10.02
CA LEU A 266 3.19 -13.69 11.37
C LEU A 266 4.29 -13.80 12.43
N ALA A 267 5.29 -14.62 12.21
CA ALA A 267 6.44 -14.75 13.11
C ALA A 267 7.22 -13.42 13.22
N GLU A 268 7.42 -12.73 12.10
CA GLU A 268 8.00 -11.39 12.08
C GLU A 268 7.16 -10.40 12.88
N LEU A 269 5.86 -10.31 12.59
CA LEU A 269 4.94 -9.42 13.28
C LEU A 269 4.90 -9.69 14.79
N SER A 270 4.86 -10.97 15.18
CA SER A 270 4.89 -11.39 16.58
C SER A 270 6.17 -10.97 17.31
N ARG A 271 7.32 -10.95 16.59
CA ARG A 271 8.60 -10.51 17.12
C ARG A 271 8.66 -9.00 17.35
N ILE A 272 8.05 -8.19 16.47
CA ILE A 272 8.21 -6.73 16.46
C ILE A 272 7.08 -5.97 17.18
N ALA A 273 5.86 -6.52 17.25
CA ALA A 273 4.73 -5.85 17.88
C ALA A 273 4.78 -5.92 19.41
N ASP A 274 4.34 -4.84 20.05
CA ASP A 274 4.21 -4.67 21.49
C ASP A 274 2.75 -4.78 22.00
N CYS A 275 1.79 -5.03 21.09
CA CYS A 275 0.39 -5.37 21.38
C CYS A 275 0.11 -6.86 21.15
N PHE A 276 -1.14 -7.30 21.34
CA PHE A 276 -1.57 -8.66 21.04
C PHE A 276 -1.54 -8.95 19.53
N ILE A 277 -1.47 -10.23 19.15
CA ILE A 277 -1.40 -10.68 17.76
C ILE A 277 -2.63 -11.48 17.39
N SER A 278 -3.26 -11.14 16.25
CA SER A 278 -4.37 -11.88 15.65
C SER A 278 -3.96 -12.53 14.32
N VAL A 279 -4.54 -13.71 14.02
CA VAL A 279 -4.40 -14.37 12.72
C VAL A 279 -5.67 -15.14 12.37
N TYR A 280 -6.21 -14.89 11.18
CA TYR A 280 -7.37 -15.61 10.64
C TYR A 280 -7.22 -15.81 9.13
N PRO A 281 -6.47 -16.87 8.74
CA PRO A 281 -6.16 -17.17 7.35
C PRO A 281 -7.36 -17.78 6.61
N ASN A 282 -7.24 -17.90 5.29
CA ASN A 282 -8.17 -18.69 4.48
C ASN A 282 -8.03 -20.18 4.78
N ALA A 283 -9.07 -20.97 4.47
CA ALA A 283 -9.01 -22.45 4.51
C ALA A 283 -8.15 -23.01 3.37
N GLY A 284 -6.87 -22.65 3.35
CA GLY A 284 -5.93 -22.88 2.28
C GLY A 284 -6.02 -21.83 1.17
N LEU A 285 -5.40 -22.12 0.02
CA LEU A 285 -5.57 -21.34 -1.18
C LEU A 285 -6.82 -21.80 -1.95
N PRO A 286 -7.47 -20.92 -2.73
CA PRO A 286 -8.59 -21.34 -3.56
C PRO A 286 -8.13 -22.43 -4.55
N ASN A 287 -8.91 -23.50 -4.66
CA ASN A 287 -8.65 -24.59 -5.59
C ASN A 287 -9.03 -24.19 -7.03
N GLU A 288 -8.76 -25.06 -7.99
CA GLU A 288 -9.04 -24.85 -9.41
C GLU A 288 -10.53 -24.54 -9.74
N MET A 289 -11.43 -24.80 -8.79
CA MET A 289 -12.87 -24.53 -8.92
C MET A 289 -13.32 -23.32 -8.10
N GLY A 290 -12.38 -22.56 -7.50
CA GLY A 290 -12.63 -21.41 -6.66
C GLY A 290 -13.16 -21.74 -5.26
N GLY A 291 -13.21 -23.04 -4.91
CA GLY A 291 -13.53 -23.49 -3.55
C GLY A 291 -12.29 -23.57 -2.67
N TYR A 292 -12.49 -23.90 -1.41
CA TYR A 292 -11.42 -24.09 -0.43
C TYR A 292 -11.45 -25.53 0.08
N ASP A 293 -10.29 -26.20 0.03
CA ASP A 293 -10.22 -27.65 0.31
C ASP A 293 -9.50 -27.98 1.63
N GLU A 294 -8.95 -27.00 2.32
CA GLU A 294 -8.29 -27.26 3.59
C GLU A 294 -9.32 -27.71 4.64
N SER A 295 -9.05 -28.87 5.25
CA SER A 295 -9.97 -29.41 6.24
C SER A 295 -9.85 -28.70 7.58
N PRO A 296 -10.93 -28.70 8.42
CA PRO A 296 -10.89 -28.16 9.77
C PRO A 296 -9.71 -28.65 10.61
N GLU A 297 -9.39 -29.92 10.52
CA GLU A 297 -8.30 -30.56 11.28
C GLU A 297 -6.92 -30.12 10.77
N SER A 298 -6.74 -30.00 9.43
CA SER A 298 -5.48 -29.51 8.84
C SER A 298 -5.19 -28.10 9.30
N MET A 299 -6.13 -27.18 9.09
CA MET A 299 -6.02 -25.79 9.48
C MET A 299 -5.77 -25.62 10.99
N ALA A 300 -6.54 -26.34 11.82
CA ALA A 300 -6.37 -26.31 13.27
C ALA A 300 -4.99 -26.79 13.73
N ASN A 301 -4.38 -27.77 13.06
CA ASN A 301 -3.03 -28.23 13.39
C ASN A 301 -1.97 -27.16 13.10
N VAL A 302 -2.05 -26.47 11.97
CA VAL A 302 -1.12 -25.37 11.64
C VAL A 302 -1.26 -24.20 12.62
N LEU A 303 -2.50 -23.82 12.93
CA LEU A 303 -2.75 -22.73 13.89
C LEU A 303 -2.34 -23.11 15.33
N LYS A 304 -2.42 -24.40 15.67
CA LYS A 304 -1.86 -24.92 16.93
C LYS A 304 -0.34 -24.75 16.99
N GLU A 305 0.37 -25.00 15.87
CA GLU A 305 1.81 -24.76 15.83
C GLU A 305 2.16 -23.26 16.05
N PHE A 306 1.31 -22.32 15.61
CA PHE A 306 1.50 -20.91 15.89
C PHE A 306 1.32 -20.60 17.39
N ALA A 307 0.34 -21.25 18.03
CA ALA A 307 0.14 -21.15 19.46
C ALA A 307 1.31 -21.75 20.26
N ASP A 308 1.80 -22.94 19.86
CA ASP A 308 2.96 -23.60 20.46
C ASP A 308 4.24 -22.75 20.31
N ALA A 309 4.39 -22.05 19.19
CA ALA A 309 5.49 -21.12 18.96
C ALA A 309 5.34 -19.79 19.72
N GLY A 310 4.22 -19.54 20.40
CA GLY A 310 3.95 -18.31 21.12
C GLY A 310 3.74 -17.10 20.24
N PHE A 311 3.17 -17.26 19.04
CA PHE A 311 2.99 -16.17 18.09
C PHE A 311 1.69 -15.40 18.27
N ILE A 312 0.64 -16.01 18.82
CA ILE A 312 -0.74 -15.55 18.70
C ILE A 312 -1.47 -15.35 20.01
N ASN A 313 -2.47 -14.46 19.97
CA ASN A 313 -3.43 -14.21 21.04
C ASN A 313 -4.88 -14.39 20.58
N ILE A 314 -5.15 -14.13 19.28
CA ILE A 314 -6.46 -14.26 18.67
C ILE A 314 -6.29 -15.11 17.42
N VAL A 315 -7.18 -16.08 17.23
CA VAL A 315 -7.11 -16.99 16.08
C VAL A 315 -8.51 -17.32 15.57
N GLY A 316 -8.66 -17.46 14.28
CA GLY A 316 -9.91 -17.83 13.63
C GLY A 316 -9.72 -18.16 12.18
N GLY A 317 -10.68 -17.83 11.33
CA GLY A 317 -10.62 -18.12 9.90
C GLY A 317 -11.22 -17.02 9.03
N CYS A 318 -10.76 -16.95 7.78
CA CYS A 318 -11.28 -16.08 6.73
C CYS A 318 -11.93 -16.93 5.63
N CYS A 319 -11.75 -16.61 4.36
CA CYS A 319 -12.44 -17.26 3.25
C CYS A 319 -12.38 -18.80 3.31
N GLY A 320 -13.50 -19.45 3.00
CA GLY A 320 -13.64 -20.90 3.01
C GLY A 320 -13.88 -21.53 4.37
N THR A 321 -13.67 -20.81 5.48
CA THR A 321 -13.87 -21.36 6.82
C THR A 321 -15.36 -21.41 7.21
N THR A 322 -15.68 -22.33 8.09
CA THR A 322 -17.04 -22.69 8.53
C THR A 322 -17.06 -22.91 10.04
N PRO A 323 -18.23 -23.03 10.68
CA PRO A 323 -18.32 -23.37 12.09
C PRO A 323 -17.50 -24.58 12.51
N ASP A 324 -17.37 -25.59 11.62
CA ASP A 324 -16.55 -26.78 11.91
C ASP A 324 -15.06 -26.42 12.01
N HIS A 325 -14.55 -25.51 11.16
CA HIS A 325 -13.18 -24.99 11.26
C HIS A 325 -12.97 -24.28 12.58
N ILE A 326 -13.89 -23.39 12.94
CA ILE A 326 -13.79 -22.62 14.18
C ILE A 326 -13.85 -23.53 15.42
N SER A 327 -14.69 -24.57 15.39
CA SER A 327 -14.74 -25.58 16.46
C SER A 327 -13.42 -26.34 16.58
N ALA A 328 -12.85 -26.79 15.48
CA ALA A 328 -11.58 -27.51 15.45
C ALA A 328 -10.42 -26.63 15.96
N ILE A 329 -10.38 -25.36 15.55
CA ILE A 329 -9.38 -24.37 16.00
C ILE A 329 -9.53 -24.13 17.51
N ALA A 330 -10.76 -23.89 17.98
CA ALA A 330 -11.04 -23.64 19.40
C ALA A 330 -10.58 -24.81 20.29
N ASP A 331 -10.86 -26.04 19.86
CA ASP A 331 -10.41 -27.24 20.57
C ASP A 331 -8.88 -27.40 20.55
N ALA A 332 -8.24 -27.10 19.41
CA ALA A 332 -6.80 -27.24 19.24
C ALA A 332 -5.99 -26.27 20.14
N VAL A 333 -6.49 -25.04 20.34
CA VAL A 333 -5.77 -24.00 21.13
C VAL A 333 -6.25 -23.87 22.56
N LYS A 334 -7.28 -24.63 22.99
CA LYS A 334 -7.96 -24.49 24.29
C LYS A 334 -7.04 -24.53 25.50
N THR A 335 -5.98 -25.31 25.43
CA THR A 335 -5.01 -25.50 26.52
C THR A 335 -3.70 -24.76 26.30
N MET A 336 -3.60 -24.01 25.19
CA MET A 336 -2.39 -23.29 24.84
C MET A 336 -2.30 -21.96 25.57
N SER A 337 -1.06 -21.58 25.93
CA SER A 337 -0.80 -20.27 26.52
C SER A 337 -0.81 -19.18 25.46
N PRO A 338 -1.45 -18.03 25.71
CA PRO A 338 -1.38 -16.90 24.79
C PRO A 338 0.03 -16.32 24.74
N ARG A 339 0.37 -15.66 23.62
CA ARG A 339 1.58 -14.83 23.51
C ARG A 339 1.55 -13.73 24.57
N ILE A 340 2.70 -13.46 25.17
CA ILE A 340 2.87 -12.35 26.11
C ILE A 340 3.46 -11.17 25.33
N PRO A 341 2.71 -10.07 25.14
CA PRO A 341 3.26 -8.85 24.55
C PRO A 341 4.44 -8.35 25.37
N THR A 342 5.56 -8.05 24.71
CA THR A 342 6.73 -7.53 25.38
C THR A 342 6.97 -6.09 24.95
N PRO A 343 7.14 -5.16 25.92
CA PRO A 343 7.51 -3.79 25.59
C PRO A 343 8.75 -3.77 24.70
N LYS A 344 8.75 -2.90 23.71
CA LYS A 344 9.88 -2.70 22.80
C LYS A 344 10.65 -1.46 23.20
N GLU A 345 11.94 -1.49 22.89
CA GLU A 345 12.78 -0.33 23.08
C GLU A 345 12.17 0.90 22.38
N PRO A 346 12.11 2.08 23.05
CA PRO A 346 11.53 3.29 22.48
C PRO A 346 12.52 3.90 21.46
N LEU A 347 12.54 3.33 20.26
CA LEU A 347 13.32 3.78 19.12
C LEU A 347 12.44 4.54 18.14
N MET A 348 12.99 5.55 17.49
CA MET A 348 12.33 6.15 16.33
C MET A 348 12.21 5.12 15.22
N ARG A 349 10.97 4.90 14.77
CA ARG A 349 10.63 3.97 13.69
C ARG A 349 9.87 4.73 12.63
N LEU A 350 10.41 4.72 11.43
CA LEU A 350 9.85 5.34 10.24
C LEU A 350 9.60 4.27 9.18
N SER A 351 8.87 4.59 8.15
CA SER A 351 8.68 3.70 7.00
C SER A 351 8.34 4.46 5.71
N GLY A 352 8.87 3.93 4.62
CA GLY A 352 8.32 4.05 3.28
C GLY A 352 7.57 2.76 2.95
N MET A 353 7.88 2.13 1.81
CA MET A 353 7.51 0.73 1.56
C MET A 353 8.35 -0.24 2.39
N GLU A 354 9.51 0.20 2.86
CA GLU A 354 10.38 -0.54 3.75
C GLU A 354 10.51 0.20 5.09
N GLN A 355 10.84 -0.56 6.13
CA GLN A 355 11.05 -0.02 7.47
C GLN A 355 12.38 0.73 7.58
N PHE A 356 12.39 1.75 8.39
CA PHE A 356 13.61 2.45 8.82
C PHE A 356 13.59 2.67 10.34
N ILE A 357 14.57 2.14 11.04
CA ILE A 357 14.66 2.24 12.49
C ILE A 357 15.97 2.94 12.87
N LEU A 358 15.87 4.03 13.60
CA LEU A 358 17.03 4.75 14.13
C LEU A 358 17.52 4.07 15.41
N ARG A 359 18.54 3.24 15.26
CA ARG A 359 19.21 2.51 16.34
C ARG A 359 20.48 3.23 16.78
N PRO A 360 21.04 2.93 17.96
CA PRO A 360 22.34 3.47 18.36
C PRO A 360 23.47 3.21 17.34
N GLU A 361 23.37 2.08 16.62
CA GLU A 361 24.35 1.67 15.60
C GLU A 361 24.13 2.30 14.23
N THR A 362 23.01 3.03 14.05
CA THR A 362 22.66 3.69 12.76
C THR A 362 23.52 4.92 12.52
N ASN A 363 24.57 5.19 13.22
CA ASN A 363 25.44 6.35 13.05
C ASN A 363 24.67 7.65 12.72
N PHE A 364 24.92 8.24 11.55
CA PHE A 364 24.29 9.46 11.07
C PHE A 364 23.34 9.18 9.91
N VAL A 365 22.16 9.82 9.92
CA VAL A 365 21.14 9.67 8.89
C VAL A 365 21.21 10.81 7.89
N ASN A 366 21.41 10.47 6.61
CA ASN A 366 21.39 11.42 5.52
C ASN A 366 19.95 11.67 5.06
N VAL A 367 19.47 12.90 5.21
CA VAL A 367 18.20 13.38 4.66
C VAL A 367 18.50 14.13 3.38
N GLY A 368 18.02 13.64 2.25
CA GLY A 368 18.29 14.21 0.92
C GLY A 368 17.59 15.55 0.73
N GLU A 369 18.33 16.62 0.43
CA GLU A 369 17.85 18.00 0.33
C GLU A 369 17.49 18.47 -1.09
N ARG A 370 17.65 17.62 -2.14
CA ARG A 370 17.58 18.10 -3.54
C ARG A 370 16.17 18.14 -4.10
N THR A 371 15.19 17.55 -3.46
CA THR A 371 13.75 17.61 -3.77
C THR A 371 13.05 18.80 -3.10
N ASN A 372 13.76 19.92 -3.04
CA ASN A 372 13.32 21.15 -2.38
C ASN A 372 13.41 22.31 -3.39
N VAL A 373 12.28 22.98 -3.65
CA VAL A 373 12.17 24.07 -4.63
C VAL A 373 12.97 25.32 -4.21
N THR A 374 13.18 25.53 -2.91
CA THR A 374 14.00 26.65 -2.40
C THR A 374 15.49 26.31 -2.41
N GLY A 375 15.85 25.05 -2.21
CA GLY A 375 17.24 24.58 -2.13
C GLY A 375 17.85 24.13 -3.46
N SER A 376 17.04 23.83 -4.49
CA SER A 376 17.48 23.27 -5.77
C SER A 376 16.88 24.01 -6.95
N ALA A 377 17.66 24.88 -7.59
CA ALA A 377 17.20 25.64 -8.75
C ALA A 377 16.77 24.73 -9.93
N LYS A 378 17.43 23.58 -10.12
CA LYS A 378 17.04 22.60 -11.14
C LYS A 378 15.67 22.00 -10.81
N PHE A 379 15.46 21.55 -9.56
CA PHE A 379 14.18 20.99 -9.13
C PHE A 379 13.05 22.00 -9.23
N ALA A 380 13.26 23.24 -8.74
CA ALA A 380 12.28 24.32 -8.83
C ALA A 380 11.84 24.60 -10.28
N ARG A 381 12.79 24.61 -11.24
CA ARG A 381 12.47 24.76 -12.65
C ARG A 381 11.59 23.62 -13.16
N LEU A 382 11.95 22.38 -12.87
CA LEU A 382 11.20 21.20 -13.32
C LEU A 382 9.77 21.20 -12.80
N ILE A 383 9.56 21.53 -11.52
CA ILE A 383 8.21 21.62 -10.92
C ILE A 383 7.39 22.71 -11.58
N ARG A 384 7.96 23.92 -11.82
CA ARG A 384 7.27 25.00 -12.52
C ARG A 384 6.90 24.68 -13.96
N GLU A 385 7.73 23.88 -14.63
CA GLU A 385 7.51 23.42 -15.99
C GLU A 385 6.60 22.17 -16.05
N ASN A 386 6.09 21.69 -14.91
CA ASN A 386 5.34 20.42 -14.77
C ASN A 386 6.10 19.20 -15.30
N ASN A 387 7.43 19.23 -15.31
CA ASN A 387 8.28 18.11 -15.71
C ASN A 387 8.58 17.21 -14.51
N TYR A 388 7.55 16.53 -14.01
CA TYR A 388 7.65 15.65 -12.85
C TYR A 388 8.50 14.39 -13.11
N ASP A 389 8.60 13.92 -14.34
CA ASP A 389 9.42 12.75 -14.70
C ASP A 389 10.91 12.99 -14.41
N GLU A 390 11.44 14.15 -14.82
CA GLU A 390 12.81 14.53 -14.47
C GLU A 390 12.96 14.87 -12.98
N ALA A 391 11.93 15.42 -12.35
CA ALA A 391 11.93 15.70 -10.90
C ALA A 391 12.04 14.40 -10.09
N LEU A 392 11.32 13.34 -10.46
CA LEU A 392 11.47 12.00 -9.90
C LEU A 392 12.88 11.42 -10.07
N GLY A 393 13.53 11.73 -11.20
CA GLY A 393 14.93 11.38 -11.42
C GLY A 393 15.87 11.98 -10.35
N ILE A 394 15.59 13.21 -9.90
CA ILE A 394 16.36 13.83 -8.80
C ILE A 394 16.12 13.11 -7.46
N ALA A 395 14.86 12.73 -7.18
CA ALA A 395 14.55 11.98 -5.98
C ALA A 395 15.25 10.61 -5.97
N ARG A 396 15.21 9.89 -7.10
CA ARG A 396 15.89 8.60 -7.27
C ARG A 396 17.41 8.70 -7.06
N GLN A 397 18.06 9.70 -7.68
CA GLN A 397 19.49 9.94 -7.52
C GLN A 397 19.90 10.14 -6.05
N GLN A 398 19.07 10.79 -5.25
CA GLN A 398 19.36 10.95 -3.81
C GLN A 398 19.34 9.62 -3.06
N VAL A 399 18.36 8.76 -3.33
CA VAL A 399 18.28 7.42 -2.72
C VAL A 399 19.46 6.55 -3.15
N GLU A 400 19.81 6.57 -4.43
CA GLU A 400 20.97 5.86 -4.98
C GLU A 400 22.29 6.37 -4.39
N ALA A 401 22.39 7.67 -4.10
CA ALA A 401 23.54 8.28 -3.44
C ALA A 401 23.58 8.05 -1.91
N GLY A 402 22.64 7.29 -1.36
CA GLY A 402 22.65 6.88 0.05
C GLY A 402 21.78 7.75 0.98
N ALA A 403 20.88 8.58 0.45
CA ALA A 403 19.87 9.22 1.29
C ALA A 403 18.91 8.17 1.87
N GLN A 404 18.77 8.18 3.19
CA GLN A 404 17.93 7.25 3.95
C GLN A 404 16.52 7.80 4.17
N ILE A 405 16.35 9.10 3.99
CA ILE A 405 15.10 9.86 4.04
C ILE A 405 15.17 10.90 2.92
N ILE A 406 14.06 11.26 2.30
CA ILE A 406 13.99 12.33 1.31
C ILE A 406 13.15 13.48 1.85
N ASP A 407 13.73 14.68 1.89
CA ASP A 407 13.02 15.93 2.19
C ASP A 407 12.34 16.45 0.92
N VAL A 408 11.04 16.75 1.01
CA VAL A 408 10.22 17.27 -0.09
C VAL A 408 9.62 18.61 0.30
N ASN A 409 10.02 19.66 -0.41
CA ASN A 409 9.52 21.02 -0.19
C ASN A 409 9.02 21.64 -1.49
N MET A 410 7.80 22.22 -1.44
CA MET A 410 7.13 22.89 -2.56
C MET A 410 6.81 24.36 -2.27
N ASP A 411 7.49 24.98 -1.28
CA ASP A 411 7.24 26.36 -0.87
C ASP A 411 7.81 27.37 -1.87
N GLU A 412 7.00 27.75 -2.83
CA GLU A 412 7.32 28.82 -3.79
C GLU A 412 6.10 29.73 -4.02
N GLY A 413 6.34 31.04 -4.05
CA GLY A 413 5.27 32.06 -4.08
C GLY A 413 4.37 32.05 -5.33
N MET A 414 4.82 31.44 -6.43
CA MET A 414 4.08 31.36 -7.71
C MET A 414 3.55 29.95 -8.01
N LEU A 415 3.68 29.02 -7.04
CA LEU A 415 3.28 27.64 -7.18
C LEU A 415 2.04 27.36 -6.34
N ASP A 416 1.12 26.55 -6.85
CA ASP A 416 0.13 25.87 -6.02
C ASP A 416 0.84 24.73 -5.25
N SER A 417 1.39 25.11 -4.09
CA SER A 417 2.26 24.21 -3.30
C SER A 417 1.54 22.96 -2.82
N GLU A 418 0.24 23.05 -2.50
CA GLU A 418 -0.57 21.91 -2.05
C GLU A 418 -0.74 20.90 -3.19
N ASN A 419 -1.14 21.38 -4.38
CA ASN A 419 -1.31 20.52 -5.53
C ASN A 419 0.03 19.95 -6.04
N ALA A 420 1.10 20.73 -6.02
CA ALA A 420 2.44 20.27 -6.40
C ALA A 420 2.95 19.18 -5.43
N MET A 421 2.73 19.35 -4.13
CA MET A 421 3.07 18.35 -3.10
C MET A 421 2.30 17.05 -3.33
N ARG A 422 0.97 17.11 -3.52
CA ARG A 422 0.14 15.93 -3.82
C ARG A 422 0.60 15.24 -5.09
N THR A 423 0.83 15.99 -6.17
CA THR A 423 1.23 15.43 -7.45
C THR A 423 2.55 14.68 -7.33
N LEU A 424 3.58 15.31 -6.76
CA LEU A 424 4.89 14.65 -6.62
C LEU A 424 4.81 13.43 -5.71
N LEU A 425 4.16 13.51 -4.56
CA LEU A 425 4.08 12.39 -3.62
C LEU A 425 3.26 11.22 -4.16
N ASN A 426 2.18 11.50 -4.90
CA ASN A 426 1.43 10.45 -5.60
C ASN A 426 2.27 9.75 -6.67
N LEU A 427 3.11 10.49 -7.38
CA LEU A 427 4.03 9.94 -8.37
C LEU A 427 5.15 9.14 -7.68
N ILE A 428 5.71 9.64 -6.57
CA ILE A 428 6.71 8.90 -5.76
C ILE A 428 6.12 7.58 -5.28
N ALA A 429 4.85 7.54 -4.86
CA ALA A 429 4.20 6.30 -4.41
C ALA A 429 4.18 5.20 -5.49
N ALA A 430 4.21 5.59 -6.77
CA ALA A 430 4.30 4.67 -7.91
C ALA A 430 5.75 4.30 -8.30
N GLU A 431 6.77 4.81 -7.57
CA GLU A 431 8.19 4.61 -7.84
C GLU A 431 8.86 3.84 -6.68
N PRO A 432 8.88 2.50 -6.70
CA PRO A 432 9.36 1.69 -5.57
C PRO A 432 10.80 1.99 -5.14
N ASP A 433 11.66 2.35 -6.08
CA ASP A 433 13.06 2.70 -5.79
C ASP A 433 13.18 3.97 -4.95
N ILE A 434 12.19 4.85 -5.01
CA ILE A 434 12.10 6.06 -4.20
C ILE A 434 11.23 5.83 -2.98
N ALA A 435 10.04 5.25 -3.16
CA ALA A 435 9.04 5.06 -2.11
C ALA A 435 9.48 4.09 -1.01
N ARG A 436 10.56 3.32 -1.21
CA ARG A 436 11.10 2.42 -0.18
C ARG A 436 11.60 3.17 1.05
N VAL A 437 12.08 4.41 0.92
CA VAL A 437 12.55 5.22 2.05
C VAL A 437 11.44 6.11 2.61
N PRO A 438 11.51 6.50 3.90
CA PRO A 438 10.58 7.47 4.48
C PRO A 438 10.68 8.83 3.81
N ILE A 439 9.56 9.54 3.77
CA ILE A 439 9.48 10.91 3.26
C ILE A 439 9.44 11.91 4.43
N MET A 440 10.21 12.98 4.31
CA MET A 440 10.10 14.17 5.15
C MET A 440 9.30 15.22 4.38
N ILE A 441 8.15 15.62 4.90
CA ILE A 441 7.26 16.60 4.29
C ILE A 441 7.62 17.96 4.86
N ASP A 442 8.20 18.82 4.04
CA ASP A 442 8.74 20.12 4.44
C ASP A 442 7.90 21.27 3.88
N SER A 443 7.36 22.09 4.76
CA SER A 443 6.70 23.33 4.40
C SER A 443 6.59 24.27 5.61
N SER A 444 6.56 25.57 5.31
CA SER A 444 6.21 26.62 6.27
C SER A 444 4.71 26.75 6.52
N LYS A 445 3.86 26.06 5.69
CA LYS A 445 2.41 26.12 5.74
C LYS A 445 1.82 24.78 6.13
N TRP A 446 0.96 24.79 7.16
CA TRP A 446 0.29 23.56 7.60
C TRP A 446 -0.54 22.90 6.48
N SER A 447 -1.27 23.67 5.67
CA SER A 447 -2.10 23.11 4.60
C SER A 447 -1.28 22.31 3.56
N VAL A 448 -0.03 22.70 3.30
CA VAL A 448 0.88 21.95 2.41
C VAL A 448 1.39 20.68 3.08
N ILE A 449 1.73 20.76 4.38
CA ILE A 449 2.12 19.57 5.19
C ILE A 449 0.97 18.57 5.22
N GLU A 450 -0.24 19.03 5.54
CA GLU A 450 -1.43 18.19 5.57
C GLU A 450 -1.70 17.52 4.21
N ALA A 451 -1.61 18.29 3.11
CA ALA A 451 -1.71 17.77 1.76
C ALA A 451 -0.71 16.64 1.49
N GLY A 452 0.51 16.77 1.99
CA GLY A 452 1.54 15.73 1.89
C GLY A 452 1.25 14.51 2.77
N LEU A 453 0.81 14.72 4.00
CA LEU A 453 0.46 13.62 4.93
C LEU A 453 -0.68 12.74 4.40
N GLN A 454 -1.61 13.33 3.64
CA GLN A 454 -2.71 12.65 2.98
C GLN A 454 -2.29 11.79 1.76
N CYS A 455 -1.01 11.83 1.37
CA CYS A 455 -0.47 11.09 0.22
C CYS A 455 0.55 10.01 0.60
N VAL A 456 1.02 9.98 1.85
CA VAL A 456 2.12 9.09 2.28
C VAL A 456 1.60 7.95 3.15
N GLN A 457 1.68 6.72 2.62
CA GLN A 457 1.25 5.53 3.34
C GLN A 457 2.15 5.17 4.54
N GLY A 458 3.45 5.45 4.44
CA GLY A 458 4.42 5.17 5.49
C GLY A 458 4.35 6.14 6.66
N LYS A 459 5.14 5.84 7.71
CA LYS A 459 5.37 6.78 8.81
C LYS A 459 6.41 7.82 8.38
N SER A 460 5.96 9.00 8.07
CA SER A 460 6.71 10.16 7.58
C SER A 460 7.26 11.03 8.71
N ILE A 461 8.01 12.07 8.33
CA ILE A 461 8.44 13.15 9.23
C ILE A 461 7.80 14.46 8.74
N VAL A 462 7.29 15.25 9.65
CA VAL A 462 6.84 16.63 9.40
C VAL A 462 7.99 17.59 9.67
N ASN A 463 8.33 18.43 8.72
CA ASN A 463 9.31 19.50 8.80
C ASN A 463 8.64 20.82 8.44
N SER A 464 8.31 21.67 9.38
CA SER A 464 8.46 21.63 10.81
C SER A 464 7.32 22.36 11.53
N ILE A 465 7.26 22.17 12.84
CA ILE A 465 6.40 22.98 13.71
C ILE A 465 7.26 23.83 14.64
N SER A 466 6.69 24.87 15.23
CA SER A 466 7.40 25.77 16.13
C SER A 466 6.46 26.53 17.06
N LEU A 467 7.01 27.13 18.11
CA LEU A 467 6.28 27.99 19.04
C LEU A 467 6.08 29.45 18.52
N LYS A 468 6.37 29.70 17.25
CA LYS A 468 6.30 31.02 16.62
C LYS A 468 4.93 31.68 16.80
N GLU A 469 3.84 30.94 16.63
CA GLU A 469 2.46 31.43 16.75
C GLU A 469 1.87 31.17 18.15
N GLY A 470 2.71 30.83 19.14
CA GLY A 470 2.31 30.57 20.52
C GLY A 470 1.96 29.10 20.81
N GLU A 471 1.72 28.81 22.12
CA GLU A 471 1.54 27.42 22.60
C GLU A 471 0.25 26.78 22.08
N ASP A 472 -0.88 27.50 22.03
CA ASP A 472 -2.16 26.93 21.62
C ASP A 472 -2.11 26.45 20.16
N ALA A 473 -1.53 27.24 19.27
CA ALA A 473 -1.35 26.88 17.87
C ALA A 473 -0.38 25.69 17.72
N PHE A 474 0.71 25.69 18.49
CA PHE A 474 1.67 24.61 18.53
C PHE A 474 1.04 23.29 18.98
N ILE A 475 0.22 23.32 20.06
CA ILE A 475 -0.49 22.14 20.57
C ILE A 475 -1.48 21.60 19.53
N ALA A 476 -2.25 22.49 18.88
CA ALA A 476 -3.23 22.10 17.87
C ALA A 476 -2.56 21.37 16.70
N VAL A 477 -1.50 21.94 16.14
CA VAL A 477 -0.76 21.33 15.03
C VAL A 477 -0.07 20.03 15.47
N ALA A 478 0.54 19.98 16.65
CA ALA A 478 1.19 18.78 17.17
C ALA A 478 0.20 17.62 17.36
N LYS A 479 -1.04 17.89 17.78
CA LYS A 479 -2.11 16.88 17.86
C LYS A 479 -2.44 16.32 16.49
N GLU A 480 -2.56 17.15 15.46
CA GLU A 480 -2.81 16.70 14.09
C GLU A 480 -1.65 15.85 13.55
N VAL A 481 -0.39 16.28 13.76
CA VAL A 481 0.78 15.47 13.37
C VAL A 481 0.74 14.08 14.03
N ARG A 482 0.38 14.04 15.33
CA ARG A 482 0.23 12.77 16.06
C ARG A 482 -0.90 11.92 15.48
N ARG A 483 -2.03 12.51 15.11
CA ARG A 483 -3.20 11.82 14.50
C ARG A 483 -2.83 11.17 13.15
N PHE A 484 -1.99 11.81 12.37
CA PHE A 484 -1.43 11.22 11.15
C PHE A 484 -0.34 10.16 11.41
N GLY A 485 0.13 10.02 12.64
CA GLY A 485 1.17 9.06 13.04
C GLY A 485 2.57 9.43 12.56
N ALA A 486 2.84 10.69 12.24
CA ALA A 486 4.14 11.14 11.78
C ALA A 486 5.07 11.50 12.94
N ALA A 487 6.38 11.41 12.72
CA ALA A 487 7.39 12.06 13.55
C ALA A 487 7.46 13.56 13.21
N VAL A 488 8.05 14.37 14.08
CA VAL A 488 8.01 15.82 13.93
C VAL A 488 9.36 16.50 14.18
N ILE A 489 9.76 17.37 13.26
CA ILE A 489 10.82 18.34 13.51
C ILE A 489 10.23 19.57 14.20
N VAL A 490 10.86 19.96 15.30
CA VAL A 490 10.55 21.17 16.08
C VAL A 490 11.69 22.14 15.93
N MET A 491 11.44 23.25 15.23
CA MET A 491 12.42 24.33 15.13
C MET A 491 12.53 25.11 16.44
N ALA A 492 13.73 25.46 16.82
CA ALA A 492 13.98 26.38 17.94
C ALA A 492 13.59 27.82 17.57
N PHE A 493 12.28 28.06 17.51
CA PHE A 493 11.64 29.30 17.10
C PHE A 493 10.41 29.54 17.97
N ASP A 494 10.39 30.66 18.68
CA ASP A 494 9.25 31.06 19.52
C ASP A 494 8.69 32.44 19.11
N GLU A 495 7.82 32.97 19.91
CA GLU A 495 7.15 34.27 19.70
C GLU A 495 8.12 35.45 19.57
N LYS A 496 9.37 35.30 20.08
CA LYS A 496 10.40 36.33 20.04
C LYS A 496 11.33 36.20 18.82
N GLY A 497 11.26 35.08 18.09
CA GLY A 497 12.07 34.80 16.91
C GLY A 497 12.86 33.49 17.00
N GLN A 498 13.68 33.25 15.98
CA GLN A 498 14.57 32.10 15.93
C GLN A 498 15.65 32.18 17.02
N ALA A 499 15.99 31.04 17.60
CA ALA A 499 17.07 30.96 18.59
C ALA A 499 18.43 31.09 17.91
N ASP A 500 19.14 32.14 18.19
CA ASP A 500 20.48 32.44 17.69
C ASP A 500 21.60 32.05 18.68
N SER A 501 21.36 32.18 19.99
CA SER A 501 22.30 31.83 21.04
C SER A 501 22.04 30.46 21.67
N TYR A 502 23.06 29.88 22.31
CA TYR A 502 22.96 28.64 23.05
C TYR A 502 21.80 28.61 24.05
N GLU A 503 21.70 29.68 24.89
CA GLU A 503 20.67 29.76 25.91
C GLU A 503 19.25 29.74 25.32
N ARG A 504 19.03 30.45 24.22
CA ARG A 504 17.75 30.47 23.53
C ARG A 504 17.39 29.12 22.91
N LYS A 505 18.39 28.43 22.33
CA LYS A 505 18.18 27.11 21.75
C LYS A 505 17.70 26.10 22.79
N ILE A 506 18.34 26.05 23.96
CA ILE A 506 17.97 25.12 25.02
C ILE A 506 16.66 25.50 25.72
N GLU A 507 16.37 26.80 25.90
CA GLU A 507 15.11 27.29 26.46
C GLU A 507 13.92 26.82 25.62
N ILE A 508 13.95 27.12 24.31
CA ILE A 508 12.84 26.83 23.41
C ILE A 508 12.67 25.31 23.23
N CYS A 509 13.75 24.57 23.01
CA CYS A 509 13.67 23.12 22.87
C CYS A 509 13.12 22.44 24.13
N SER A 510 13.55 22.88 25.32
CA SER A 510 13.05 22.33 26.59
C SER A 510 11.58 22.67 26.83
N ARG A 511 11.13 23.87 26.46
CA ARG A 511 9.72 24.28 26.53
C ARG A 511 8.86 23.44 25.60
N ALA A 512 9.27 23.33 24.34
CA ALA A 512 8.55 22.53 23.33
C ALA A 512 8.49 21.05 23.72
N TYR A 513 9.59 20.48 24.23
CA TYR A 513 9.62 19.09 24.67
C TYR A 513 8.58 18.81 25.76
N ARG A 514 8.49 19.68 26.79
CA ARG A 514 7.50 19.52 27.87
C ARG A 514 6.07 19.58 27.32
N ILE A 515 5.76 20.53 26.47
CA ILE A 515 4.43 20.67 25.86
C ILE A 515 4.09 19.39 25.07
N LEU A 516 5.01 18.90 24.24
CA LEU A 516 4.77 17.71 23.43
C LEU A 516 4.56 16.46 24.28
N THR A 517 5.41 16.24 25.28
CA THR A 517 5.34 15.00 26.09
C THR A 517 4.25 15.03 27.16
N GLU A 518 4.06 16.17 27.85
CA GLU A 518 3.16 16.26 29.01
C GLU A 518 1.72 16.68 28.63
N VAL A 519 1.56 17.50 27.56
CA VAL A 519 0.24 18.03 27.17
C VAL A 519 -0.32 17.31 25.94
N VAL A 520 0.50 17.13 24.90
CA VAL A 520 0.08 16.47 23.67
C VAL A 520 0.19 14.94 23.78
N HIS A 521 0.99 14.44 24.71
CA HIS A 521 1.35 13.02 24.83
C HIS A 521 1.96 12.47 23.52
N PHE A 522 2.81 13.29 22.90
CA PHE A 522 3.56 12.89 21.71
C PHE A 522 4.67 11.91 22.11
N PRO A 523 4.91 10.83 21.34
CA PRO A 523 6.01 9.91 21.63
C PRO A 523 7.36 10.62 21.61
N ALA A 524 8.10 10.54 22.70
CA ALA A 524 9.35 11.27 22.86
C ALA A 524 10.41 10.87 21.81
N GLU A 525 10.41 9.59 21.40
CA GLU A 525 11.30 9.05 20.37
C GLU A 525 10.99 9.59 18.96
N ASP A 526 9.82 10.16 18.72
CA ASP A 526 9.39 10.72 17.43
C ASP A 526 9.57 12.24 17.37
N ILE A 527 10.14 12.87 18.42
CA ILE A 527 10.47 14.30 18.47
C ILE A 527 11.89 14.50 17.95
N ILE A 528 12.03 15.41 16.97
CA ILE A 528 13.31 15.80 16.39
C ILE A 528 13.47 17.31 16.60
N PHE A 529 14.55 17.76 17.22
CA PHE A 529 14.84 19.17 17.34
C PHE A 529 15.73 19.67 16.21
N ASP A 530 15.41 20.81 15.63
CA ASP A 530 16.31 21.65 14.84
C ASP A 530 16.65 22.92 15.63
N PRO A 531 17.81 22.94 16.30
CA PRO A 531 18.28 24.11 17.06
C PRO A 531 18.72 25.28 16.16
N ASN A 532 18.41 25.29 14.88
CA ASN A 532 18.77 26.24 13.83
C ASN A 532 20.29 26.31 13.55
N ILE A 533 20.66 25.87 12.36
CA ILE A 533 22.01 26.07 11.80
C ILE A 533 22.02 27.38 11.03
N PHE A 534 22.84 28.33 11.47
CA PHE A 534 23.01 29.62 10.83
C PHE A 534 24.36 29.71 10.11
N ALA A 535 24.46 30.66 9.16
CA ALA A 535 25.67 30.92 8.43
C ALA A 535 26.77 31.46 9.34
N VAL A 536 27.98 30.93 9.19
CA VAL A 536 29.18 31.40 9.83
C VAL A 536 30.11 32.10 8.84
N ALA A 537 31.19 32.71 9.31
CA ALA A 537 32.13 33.48 8.49
C ALA A 537 31.44 34.58 7.67
N THR A 538 30.48 35.26 8.24
CA THR A 538 29.73 36.37 7.61
C THR A 538 30.43 37.72 7.72
N GLY A 539 31.50 37.80 8.54
CA GLY A 539 32.14 39.07 8.90
C GLY A 539 31.44 39.85 10.02
N ILE A 540 30.37 39.28 10.59
CA ILE A 540 29.62 39.86 11.72
C ILE A 540 30.05 39.14 12.99
N GLU A 541 30.48 39.87 14.02
CA GLU A 541 31.07 39.31 15.24
C GLU A 541 30.05 38.46 16.01
N GLU A 542 28.78 38.88 16.08
CA GLU A 542 27.68 38.15 16.72
C GLU A 542 27.43 36.78 16.12
N HIS A 543 27.80 36.55 14.85
CA HIS A 543 27.60 35.27 14.17
C HIS A 543 28.74 34.27 14.42
N ALA A 544 29.82 34.70 15.10
CA ALA A 544 31.02 33.86 15.29
C ALA A 544 30.76 32.56 16.08
N ASN A 545 29.78 32.58 16.99
CA ASN A 545 29.45 31.43 17.85
C ASN A 545 28.37 30.52 17.29
N TYR A 546 27.66 30.87 16.22
CA TYR A 546 26.45 30.14 15.76
C TYR A 546 26.65 28.63 15.59
N ALA A 547 27.75 28.20 15.00
CA ALA A 547 28.06 26.79 14.84
C ALA A 547 28.39 26.11 16.17
N LEU A 548 29.18 26.77 17.01
CA LEU A 548 29.55 26.27 18.34
C LEU A 548 28.33 26.18 19.26
N ASP A 549 27.45 27.16 19.23
CA ASP A 549 26.20 27.19 19.99
C ASP A 549 25.24 26.06 19.56
N TYR A 550 25.17 25.72 18.25
CA TYR A 550 24.44 24.58 17.77
C TYR A 550 25.02 23.26 18.32
N ILE A 551 26.34 23.09 18.24
CA ILE A 551 27.03 21.89 18.75
C ILE A 551 26.79 21.72 20.25
N ASN A 552 26.92 22.80 21.02
CA ASN A 552 26.69 22.77 22.48
C ASN A 552 25.22 22.51 22.83
N ALA A 553 24.25 23.12 22.10
CA ALA A 553 22.82 22.86 22.26
C ALA A 553 22.47 21.41 21.93
N THR A 554 23.09 20.83 20.89
CA THR A 554 22.98 19.42 20.55
C THR A 554 23.37 18.53 21.73
N ALA A 555 24.54 18.77 22.35
CA ALA A 555 24.99 18.01 23.50
C ALA A 555 24.03 18.15 24.71
N TYR A 556 23.51 19.36 24.95
CA TYR A 556 22.55 19.61 26.02
C TYR A 556 21.23 18.85 25.79
N ILE A 557 20.67 18.91 24.59
CA ILE A 557 19.39 18.25 24.24
C ILE A 557 19.54 16.74 24.43
N LYS A 558 20.61 16.15 23.95
CA LYS A 558 20.87 14.69 24.10
C LYS A 558 20.97 14.27 25.56
N GLN A 559 21.48 15.15 26.43
CA GLN A 559 21.65 14.84 27.84
C GLN A 559 20.36 15.08 28.67
N HIS A 560 19.53 16.06 28.30
CA HIS A 560 18.42 16.54 29.16
C HIS A 560 17.02 16.27 28.60
N LEU A 561 16.87 16.02 27.29
CA LEU A 561 15.59 15.71 26.65
C LEU A 561 15.59 14.25 26.16
N PRO A 562 15.22 13.29 27.01
CA PRO A 562 15.35 11.86 26.71
C PRO A 562 14.65 11.46 25.42
N LEU A 563 15.27 10.56 24.65
CA LEU A 563 14.78 9.96 23.38
C LEU A 563 14.69 10.94 22.21
N ALA A 564 14.68 12.27 22.44
CA ALA A 564 14.64 13.25 21.37
C ALA A 564 15.83 13.10 20.42
N LYS A 565 15.56 13.36 19.13
CA LYS A 565 16.56 13.34 18.05
C LYS A 565 16.91 14.77 17.67
N ILE A 566 18.00 14.91 16.90
CA ILE A 566 18.49 16.21 16.44
C ILE A 566 18.74 16.18 14.96
N SER A 567 18.21 17.19 14.27
CA SER A 567 18.40 17.45 12.84
C SER A 567 18.85 18.87 12.59
N GLY A 568 19.17 19.19 11.35
CA GLY A 568 19.43 20.54 10.90
C GLY A 568 19.80 20.62 9.43
N GLY A 569 19.50 21.78 8.82
CA GLY A 569 19.86 22.10 7.45
C GLY A 569 21.31 22.48 7.29
N VAL A 570 22.20 21.52 7.05
CA VAL A 570 23.67 21.67 7.07
C VAL A 570 24.15 22.68 6.02
N SER A 571 23.46 22.77 4.88
CA SER A 571 23.80 23.71 3.80
C SER A 571 23.75 25.19 4.23
N ASN A 572 23.00 25.52 5.28
CA ASN A 572 22.89 26.88 5.82
C ASN A 572 24.22 27.40 6.38
N LEU A 573 25.03 26.51 6.99
CA LEU A 573 26.31 26.85 7.60
C LEU A 573 27.22 27.62 6.67
N SER A 574 27.30 27.20 5.42
CA SER A 574 28.26 27.70 4.42
C SER A 574 27.65 28.71 3.44
N PHE A 575 26.54 29.35 3.82
CA PHE A 575 25.84 30.31 2.96
C PHE A 575 26.77 31.44 2.47
N SER A 576 27.70 31.91 3.33
CA SER A 576 28.71 32.92 3.02
C SER A 576 29.68 32.52 1.92
N PHE A 577 29.84 31.21 1.64
CA PHE A 577 30.73 30.67 0.61
C PHE A 577 29.97 30.12 -0.62
N ARG A 578 28.77 30.58 -0.91
CA ARG A 578 28.05 30.17 -2.13
C ARG A 578 28.93 30.41 -3.37
N GLY A 579 29.06 29.36 -4.21
CA GLY A 579 29.89 29.37 -5.43
C GLY A 579 31.34 28.96 -5.20
N ASN A 580 31.72 28.52 -3.97
CA ASN A 580 33.00 27.88 -3.69
C ASN A 580 32.78 26.49 -3.10
N GLU A 581 32.48 25.52 -3.96
CA GLU A 581 32.11 24.17 -3.52
C GLU A 581 33.18 23.44 -2.71
N PRO A 582 34.50 23.52 -2.99
CA PRO A 582 35.51 22.88 -2.16
C PRO A 582 35.49 23.34 -0.70
N VAL A 583 35.33 24.65 -0.46
CA VAL A 583 35.25 25.19 0.92
C VAL A 583 33.96 24.78 1.58
N ARG A 584 32.83 24.82 0.86
CA ARG A 584 31.53 24.42 1.39
C ARG A 584 31.51 22.97 1.82
N ARG A 585 32.02 22.07 0.99
CA ARG A 585 32.11 20.64 1.31
C ARG A 585 32.96 20.41 2.57
N ALA A 586 34.13 21.05 2.65
CA ALA A 586 34.98 20.99 3.84
C ALA A 586 34.27 21.50 5.09
N MET A 587 33.54 22.64 4.99
CA MET A 587 32.73 23.17 6.10
C MET A 587 31.66 22.23 6.55
N HIS A 588 30.90 21.63 5.62
CA HIS A 588 29.84 20.65 5.95
C HIS A 588 30.42 19.43 6.64
N SER A 589 31.49 18.85 6.10
CA SER A 589 32.11 17.64 6.64
C SER A 589 32.72 17.88 8.00
N ALA A 590 33.45 18.99 8.20
CA ALA A 590 34.04 19.34 9.52
C ALA A 590 32.95 19.67 10.55
N PHE A 591 31.92 20.40 10.18
CA PHE A 591 30.78 20.67 11.08
C PHE A 591 30.08 19.38 11.49
N LEU A 592 29.74 18.51 10.53
CA LEU A 592 29.10 17.24 10.80
C LEU A 592 29.93 16.37 11.73
N TYR A 593 31.26 16.33 11.55
CA TYR A 593 32.17 15.59 12.44
C TYR A 593 31.94 16.01 13.90
N HIS A 594 31.95 17.32 14.19
CA HIS A 594 31.77 17.83 15.55
C HIS A 594 30.33 17.70 16.06
N ALA A 595 29.31 17.96 15.20
CA ALA A 595 27.91 17.89 15.57
C ALA A 595 27.46 16.44 15.83
N ILE A 596 27.89 15.47 15.02
CA ILE A 596 27.62 14.03 15.23
C ILE A 596 28.27 13.57 16.52
N LYS A 597 29.50 13.99 16.79
CA LYS A 597 30.18 13.68 18.06
C LYS A 597 29.45 14.26 19.28
N ALA A 598 28.78 15.39 19.14
CA ALA A 598 27.92 15.99 20.15
C ALA A 598 26.55 15.30 20.26
N GLY A 599 26.17 14.46 19.30
CA GLY A 599 24.93 13.67 19.30
C GLY A 599 23.90 14.02 18.24
N MET A 600 24.28 14.73 17.17
CA MET A 600 23.39 14.98 16.03
C MET A 600 23.05 13.66 15.34
N ASP A 601 21.75 13.35 15.21
CA ASP A 601 21.26 12.06 14.70
C ASP A 601 21.11 12.06 13.18
N MET A 602 20.67 13.16 12.59
CA MET A 602 20.40 13.28 11.16
C MET A 602 20.68 14.69 10.64
N GLY A 603 20.81 14.84 9.34
CA GLY A 603 21.02 16.14 8.73
C GLY A 603 20.44 16.21 7.32
N ILE A 604 19.85 17.35 7.00
CA ILE A 604 19.37 17.67 5.67
C ILE A 604 20.58 18.13 4.86
N VAL A 605 21.05 17.25 3.96
CA VAL A 605 22.32 17.41 3.25
C VAL A 605 22.23 16.88 1.82
N ASN A 606 23.16 17.29 0.97
CA ASN A 606 23.42 16.61 -0.29
C ASN A 606 24.31 15.38 -0.04
N ALA A 607 23.69 14.20 0.07
CA ALA A 607 24.39 12.96 0.40
C ALA A 607 25.58 12.65 -0.55
N GLY A 608 25.50 13.07 -1.82
CA GLY A 608 26.59 12.90 -2.80
C GLY A 608 27.74 13.91 -2.68
N GLN A 609 27.71 14.84 -1.72
CA GLN A 609 28.69 15.92 -1.59
C GLN A 609 29.26 16.06 -0.16
N ILE A 610 29.30 14.99 0.59
CA ILE A 610 29.97 14.96 1.91
C ILE A 610 31.33 14.31 1.71
N ASP A 611 32.39 15.03 2.07
CA ASP A 611 33.76 14.52 2.03
C ASP A 611 34.08 13.73 3.30
N ILE A 612 35.01 12.78 3.21
CA ILE A 612 35.56 12.12 4.39
C ILE A 612 36.42 13.15 5.15
N TYR A 613 36.16 13.30 6.44
CA TYR A 613 36.83 14.31 7.26
C TYR A 613 38.36 14.24 7.18
N ASP A 614 38.92 13.03 7.22
CA ASP A 614 40.38 12.81 7.15
C ASP A 614 40.98 13.10 5.78
N ASP A 615 40.20 13.16 4.73
CA ASP A 615 40.64 13.46 3.36
C ASP A 615 40.66 14.97 3.05
N ILE A 616 40.12 15.81 3.94
CA ILE A 616 40.13 17.25 3.78
C ILE A 616 41.59 17.74 3.91
N PRO A 617 42.09 18.59 2.97
CA PRO A 617 43.43 19.14 3.04
C PRO A 617 43.69 19.82 4.41
N LYS A 618 44.75 19.43 5.11
CA LYS A 618 45.02 19.83 6.49
C LYS A 618 44.90 21.34 6.77
N LEU A 619 45.43 22.16 5.85
CA LEU A 619 45.33 23.61 5.97
C LEU A 619 43.87 24.10 5.85
N LEU A 620 43.10 23.55 4.91
CA LEU A 620 41.69 23.89 4.76
C LEU A 620 40.90 23.44 5.99
N LEU A 621 41.16 22.24 6.49
CA LEU A 621 40.51 21.72 7.70
C LEU A 621 40.79 22.62 8.91
N GLU A 622 42.04 23.03 9.16
CA GLU A 622 42.41 23.94 10.24
C GLU A 622 41.64 25.28 10.16
N LEU A 623 41.60 25.88 8.93
CA LEU A 623 40.93 27.15 8.72
C LEU A 623 39.38 27.04 8.91
N VAL A 624 38.79 25.95 8.45
CA VAL A 624 37.36 25.66 8.61
C VAL A 624 37.03 25.40 10.09
N GLU A 625 37.83 24.62 10.82
CA GLU A 625 37.58 24.38 12.23
C GLU A 625 37.79 25.63 13.09
N ASP A 626 38.75 26.50 12.75
CA ASP A 626 38.94 27.78 13.45
C ASP A 626 37.66 28.63 13.38
N VAL A 627 36.94 28.56 12.25
CA VAL A 627 35.64 29.25 12.09
C VAL A 627 34.49 28.53 12.83
N ILE A 628 34.35 27.20 12.66
CA ILE A 628 33.26 26.44 13.27
C ILE A 628 33.32 26.46 14.80
N LEU A 629 34.51 26.36 15.36
CA LEU A 629 34.73 26.29 16.80
C LEU A 629 35.11 27.65 17.42
N ASN A 630 35.08 28.73 16.63
CA ASN A 630 35.44 30.08 17.03
C ASN A 630 36.76 30.15 17.81
N ARG A 631 37.80 29.50 17.28
CA ARG A 631 39.09 29.39 17.97
C ARG A 631 39.95 30.69 17.95
N ARG A 632 39.66 31.56 16.99
CA ARG A 632 40.47 32.76 16.72
C ARG A 632 39.59 33.88 16.21
N SER A 633 39.92 35.12 16.59
CA SER A 633 39.16 36.31 16.12
C SER A 633 39.37 36.62 14.63
N ASP A 634 40.48 36.17 14.00
CA ASP A 634 40.79 36.36 12.58
C ASP A 634 40.41 35.16 11.70
N SER A 635 39.67 34.19 12.24
CA SER A 635 39.35 32.94 11.56
C SER A 635 38.60 33.16 10.24
N THR A 636 37.64 34.08 10.20
CA THR A 636 36.86 34.41 9.02
C THR A 636 37.73 34.97 7.90
N GLU A 637 38.57 35.95 8.19
CA GLU A 637 39.46 36.57 7.21
C GLU A 637 40.40 35.55 6.58
N ARG A 638 41.03 34.71 7.41
CA ARG A 638 41.93 33.64 6.96
C ARG A 638 41.26 32.66 6.01
N LEU A 639 40.02 32.24 6.31
CA LEU A 639 39.25 31.31 5.45
C LEU A 639 38.83 31.97 4.16
N VAL A 640 38.42 33.24 4.19
CA VAL A 640 38.04 34.01 2.98
C VAL A 640 39.24 34.15 2.05
N ASP A 641 40.42 34.57 2.58
CA ASP A 641 41.64 34.71 1.78
C ASP A 641 42.04 33.38 1.10
N TYR A 642 41.89 32.27 1.81
CA TYR A 642 42.19 30.95 1.28
C TYR A 642 41.14 30.53 0.21
N ALA A 643 39.87 30.81 0.43
CA ALA A 643 38.78 30.52 -0.48
C ALA A 643 38.92 31.26 -1.84
N GLU A 644 39.41 32.51 -1.82
CA GLU A 644 39.70 33.29 -3.01
C GLU A 644 40.83 32.65 -3.84
N LYS A 645 41.87 32.17 -3.20
CA LYS A 645 43.00 31.48 -3.86
C LYS A 645 42.55 30.18 -4.51
N LEU A 646 41.77 29.36 -3.81
CA LEU A 646 41.22 28.12 -4.38
C LEU A 646 40.27 28.38 -5.58
N LYS A 647 39.49 29.45 -5.54
CA LYS A 647 38.59 29.81 -6.65
C LYS A 647 39.40 30.25 -7.89
N ALA A 648 40.51 30.92 -7.72
CA ALA A 648 41.41 31.30 -8.81
C ALA A 648 42.10 30.07 -9.47
N GLU A 649 42.43 29.04 -8.67
CA GLU A 649 43.06 27.81 -9.14
C GLU A 649 42.04 26.88 -9.86
N SER A 650 40.78 26.82 -9.44
CA SER A 650 39.72 25.91 -9.94
C SER A 650 39.05 26.40 -11.23
N SER A 651 39.26 27.61 -11.68
CA SER A 651 38.66 28.15 -12.91
C SER A 651 39.22 27.52 -14.23
N GLY A 652 40.12 26.56 -14.15
CA GLY A 652 40.74 25.85 -15.27
C GLY A 652 40.19 24.44 -15.59
N GLU A 653 39.42 23.84 -14.75
CA GLU A 653 38.95 22.46 -14.97
C GLU A 653 37.45 22.28 -14.68
N ASN A 654 36.64 22.61 -15.70
CA ASN A 654 35.26 22.08 -15.75
C ASN A 654 35.24 20.77 -16.54
N ALA A 655 35.59 19.67 -15.89
CA ALA A 655 35.24 18.34 -16.35
C ALA A 655 34.00 17.89 -15.57
N GLN A 656 32.80 18.13 -16.14
CA GLN A 656 31.63 17.36 -15.77
C GLN A 656 31.93 15.89 -16.07
N ALA A 657 32.27 15.13 -15.01
CA ALA A 657 32.20 13.69 -15.09
C ALA A 657 30.72 13.30 -15.25
N GLN A 658 30.28 13.10 -16.48
CA GLN A 658 29.09 12.30 -16.76
C GLN A 658 29.40 10.90 -16.24
N GLU A 659 28.75 10.51 -15.14
CA GLU A 659 28.66 9.10 -14.73
C GLU A 659 27.96 8.37 -15.89
N VAL A 660 28.74 7.71 -16.71
CA VAL A 660 28.21 6.78 -17.73
C VAL A 660 27.63 5.61 -16.94
N GLN A 661 26.32 5.51 -16.93
CA GLN A 661 25.63 4.36 -16.37
C GLN A 661 26.12 3.10 -17.08
N ALA A 662 26.75 2.18 -16.38
CA ALA A 662 27.43 1.03 -16.96
C ALA A 662 26.53 0.19 -17.91
N TRP A 663 25.23 0.12 -17.62
CA TRP A 663 24.26 -0.57 -18.46
C TRP A 663 24.03 0.08 -19.83
N ARG A 664 24.35 1.36 -20.00
CA ARG A 664 24.26 2.04 -21.30
C ARG A 664 25.25 1.49 -22.33
N SER A 665 26.29 0.77 -21.91
CA SER A 665 27.24 0.08 -22.80
C SER A 665 26.76 -1.31 -23.24
N TYR A 666 25.62 -1.81 -22.77
CA TYR A 666 25.06 -3.11 -23.17
C TYR A 666 24.54 -3.06 -24.62
N PRO A 667 24.46 -4.20 -25.30
CA PRO A 667 23.73 -4.33 -26.56
C PRO A 667 22.31 -3.82 -26.45
N ILE A 668 21.75 -3.25 -27.54
CA ILE A 668 20.43 -2.59 -27.49
C ILE A 668 19.31 -3.46 -26.92
N ALA A 669 19.27 -4.76 -27.26
CA ALA A 669 18.26 -5.67 -26.69
C ALA A 669 18.39 -5.79 -25.16
N GLU A 670 19.62 -5.91 -24.64
CA GLU A 670 19.88 -5.99 -23.21
C GLU A 670 19.57 -4.69 -22.47
N ARG A 671 19.79 -3.53 -23.12
CA ARG A 671 19.39 -2.23 -22.57
C ARG A 671 17.88 -2.14 -22.43
N ILE A 672 17.14 -2.60 -23.44
CA ILE A 672 15.68 -2.65 -23.42
C ILE A 672 15.18 -3.56 -22.30
N HIS A 673 15.74 -4.77 -22.17
CA HIS A 673 15.40 -5.68 -21.07
C HIS A 673 15.69 -5.04 -19.70
N HIS A 674 16.87 -4.41 -19.54
CA HIS A 674 17.23 -3.74 -18.31
C HIS A 674 16.28 -2.58 -17.99
N ALA A 675 15.94 -1.75 -18.97
CA ALA A 675 15.02 -0.65 -18.82
C ALA A 675 13.62 -1.12 -18.40
N LEU A 676 13.10 -2.20 -18.99
CA LEU A 676 11.82 -2.79 -18.61
C LEU A 676 11.84 -3.38 -17.19
N VAL A 677 12.84 -4.23 -16.88
CA VAL A 677 12.94 -4.88 -15.56
C VAL A 677 13.13 -3.85 -14.44
N LYS A 678 13.90 -2.80 -14.67
CA LYS A 678 14.14 -1.73 -13.69
C LYS A 678 13.12 -0.59 -13.75
N GLY A 679 12.26 -0.58 -14.77
CA GLY A 679 11.28 0.47 -14.99
C GLY A 679 11.91 1.83 -15.29
N LEU A 680 12.99 1.87 -16.07
CA LEU A 680 13.74 3.08 -16.42
C LEU A 680 13.26 3.62 -17.75
N ASP A 681 12.64 4.80 -17.78
CA ASP A 681 12.07 5.37 -18.99
C ASP A 681 12.85 6.56 -19.57
N ALA A 682 13.91 7.01 -18.90
CA ALA A 682 14.69 8.19 -19.29
C ALA A 682 15.31 8.12 -20.70
N HIS A 683 15.68 6.93 -21.17
CA HIS A 683 16.36 6.72 -22.46
C HIS A 683 15.52 5.94 -23.48
N VAL A 684 14.24 5.74 -23.20
CA VAL A 684 13.37 4.90 -24.04
C VAL A 684 13.34 5.37 -25.49
N ASN A 685 13.21 6.67 -25.75
CA ASN A 685 13.11 7.18 -27.10
C ASN A 685 14.41 6.97 -27.91
N GLU A 686 15.57 7.19 -27.29
CA GLU A 686 16.90 6.97 -27.89
C GLU A 686 17.10 5.47 -28.19
N ASP A 687 16.76 4.62 -27.22
CA ASP A 687 16.89 3.17 -27.34
C ASP A 687 15.92 2.61 -28.38
N MET A 688 14.70 3.12 -28.48
CA MET A 688 13.75 2.71 -29.52
C MET A 688 14.16 3.11 -30.90
N GLU A 689 14.80 4.28 -31.10
CA GLU A 689 15.32 4.67 -32.39
C GLU A 689 16.49 3.77 -32.83
N GLU A 690 17.42 3.48 -31.91
CA GLU A 690 18.55 2.58 -32.20
C GLU A 690 18.03 1.14 -32.46
N ALA A 691 17.07 0.67 -31.69
CA ALA A 691 16.45 -0.63 -31.87
C ALA A 691 15.75 -0.73 -33.23
N ARG A 692 14.95 0.29 -33.61
CA ARG A 692 14.28 0.34 -34.93
C ARG A 692 15.24 0.22 -36.09
N GLN A 693 16.38 0.92 -36.00
CA GLN A 693 17.44 0.83 -37.03
C GLN A 693 18.14 -0.53 -37.02
N THR A 694 18.33 -1.12 -35.84
CA THR A 694 19.04 -2.39 -35.66
C THR A 694 18.20 -3.59 -36.11
N PHE A 695 16.91 -3.62 -35.74
CA PHE A 695 15.99 -4.72 -36.05
C PHE A 695 15.22 -4.54 -37.36
N GLY A 696 15.37 -3.37 -38.03
CA GLY A 696 14.88 -3.13 -39.37
C GLY A 696 13.40 -2.81 -39.52
N SER A 697 12.57 -3.00 -38.46
CA SER A 697 11.18 -2.56 -38.42
C SER A 697 10.72 -2.27 -36.99
N PRO A 698 9.77 -1.34 -36.77
CA PRO A 698 9.17 -1.07 -35.47
C PRO A 698 8.48 -2.30 -34.87
N LEU A 699 7.82 -3.09 -35.71
CA LEU A 699 7.12 -4.31 -35.29
C LEU A 699 8.10 -5.35 -34.73
N ALA A 700 9.26 -5.55 -35.36
CA ALA A 700 10.28 -6.47 -34.86
C ALA A 700 10.88 -6.06 -33.53
N VAL A 701 10.90 -4.76 -33.20
CA VAL A 701 11.30 -4.27 -31.86
C VAL A 701 10.25 -4.62 -30.81
N ILE A 702 8.97 -4.49 -31.15
CA ILE A 702 7.86 -4.80 -30.22
C ILE A 702 7.79 -6.30 -29.97
N GLU A 703 7.73 -7.12 -31.02
CA GLU A 703 7.59 -8.58 -30.95
C GLU A 703 8.86 -9.29 -30.42
N GLY A 704 10.03 -8.66 -30.53
CA GLY A 704 11.30 -9.16 -30.01
C GLY A 704 11.62 -8.56 -28.63
N PRO A 705 12.64 -7.69 -28.54
CA PRO A 705 13.23 -7.28 -27.26
C PRO A 705 12.25 -6.65 -26.27
N LEU A 706 11.19 -5.98 -26.71
CA LEU A 706 10.19 -5.42 -25.79
C LEU A 706 9.31 -6.50 -25.16
N MET A 707 8.82 -7.46 -25.97
CA MET A 707 8.03 -8.57 -25.45
C MET A 707 8.89 -9.53 -24.60
N ASP A 708 10.12 -9.79 -24.99
CA ASP A 708 11.06 -10.62 -24.22
C ASP A 708 11.31 -10.00 -22.84
N GLY A 709 11.52 -8.69 -22.79
CA GLY A 709 11.67 -7.96 -21.53
C GLY A 709 10.43 -8.02 -20.63
N MET A 710 9.23 -7.92 -21.21
CA MET A 710 7.97 -8.07 -20.45
C MET A 710 7.73 -9.50 -19.98
N ASN A 711 8.15 -10.51 -20.75
CA ASN A 711 8.11 -11.91 -20.30
C ASN A 711 9.00 -12.12 -19.06
N ILE A 712 10.22 -11.54 -19.03
CA ILE A 712 11.10 -11.56 -17.87
C ILE A 712 10.42 -10.91 -16.65
N VAL A 713 9.76 -9.77 -16.85
CA VAL A 713 8.99 -9.09 -15.78
C VAL A 713 7.87 -10.01 -15.24
N GLY A 714 7.13 -10.67 -16.13
CA GLY A 714 6.08 -11.63 -15.77
C GLY A 714 6.61 -12.83 -14.97
N GLU A 715 7.75 -13.39 -15.38
CA GLU A 715 8.41 -14.48 -14.66
C GLU A 715 8.89 -14.06 -13.26
N LEU A 716 9.49 -12.86 -13.15
CA LEU A 716 9.94 -12.30 -11.86
C LEU A 716 8.77 -12.03 -10.93
N PHE A 717 7.65 -11.55 -11.45
CA PHE A 717 6.43 -11.34 -10.68
C PHE A 717 5.83 -12.68 -10.22
N GLY A 718 5.66 -13.64 -11.13
CA GLY A 718 5.16 -14.98 -10.80
C GLY A 718 6.05 -15.74 -9.80
N ALA A 719 7.36 -15.47 -9.78
CA ALA A 719 8.31 -16.02 -8.81
C ALA A 719 8.36 -15.26 -7.46
N GLY A 720 7.54 -14.23 -7.27
CA GLY A 720 7.55 -13.39 -6.06
C GLY A 720 8.82 -12.53 -5.90
N LYS A 721 9.61 -12.36 -6.95
CA LYS A 721 10.84 -11.54 -6.96
C LYS A 721 10.60 -10.10 -7.38
N MET A 722 9.41 -9.81 -7.85
CA MET A 722 8.93 -8.50 -8.23
C MET A 722 7.51 -8.31 -7.69
N PHE A 723 7.13 -7.12 -7.27
CA PHE A 723 5.81 -6.85 -6.72
C PHE A 723 5.05 -5.84 -7.59
N LEU A 724 3.72 -5.72 -7.38
CA LEU A 724 2.81 -5.05 -8.32
C LEU A 724 3.24 -3.63 -8.73
N PRO A 725 3.64 -2.70 -7.85
CA PRO A 725 4.11 -1.38 -8.25
C PRO A 725 5.30 -1.40 -9.23
N GLN A 726 6.19 -2.39 -9.12
CA GLN A 726 7.31 -2.56 -10.05
C GLN A 726 6.82 -3.02 -11.43
N VAL A 727 5.83 -3.91 -11.50
CA VAL A 727 5.22 -4.37 -12.77
C VAL A 727 4.52 -3.21 -13.48
N VAL A 728 3.78 -2.38 -12.73
CA VAL A 728 3.13 -1.17 -13.28
C VAL A 728 4.15 -0.22 -13.88
N LYS A 729 5.29 -0.05 -13.22
CA LYS A 729 6.40 0.77 -13.71
C LYS A 729 6.99 0.21 -15.00
N SER A 730 7.18 -1.10 -15.11
CA SER A 730 7.62 -1.78 -16.33
C SER A 730 6.63 -1.61 -17.48
N ALA A 731 5.32 -1.72 -17.21
CA ALA A 731 4.25 -1.50 -18.18
C ALA A 731 4.26 -0.06 -18.74
N ARG A 732 4.58 0.93 -17.92
CA ARG A 732 4.75 2.33 -18.36
C ARG A 732 5.91 2.49 -19.33
N VAL A 733 7.07 1.86 -19.06
CA VAL A 733 8.22 1.85 -19.98
C VAL A 733 7.83 1.24 -21.33
N MET A 734 7.15 0.08 -21.31
CA MET A 734 6.63 -0.58 -22.50
C MET A 734 5.72 0.34 -23.31
N LYS A 735 4.77 1.01 -22.65
CA LYS A 735 3.85 1.93 -23.31
C LYS A 735 4.56 3.11 -23.97
N LYS A 736 5.53 3.72 -23.27
CA LYS A 736 6.34 4.83 -23.83
C LYS A 736 7.14 4.38 -25.05
N ALA A 737 7.69 3.17 -25.02
CA ALA A 737 8.40 2.56 -26.14
C ALA A 737 7.48 2.35 -27.34
N VAL A 738 6.29 1.78 -27.14
CA VAL A 738 5.31 1.57 -28.21
C VAL A 738 4.80 2.90 -28.77
N ALA A 739 4.52 3.89 -27.92
CA ALA A 739 4.10 5.22 -28.37
C ALA A 739 5.15 5.88 -29.27
N TYR A 740 6.45 5.70 -28.99
CA TYR A 740 7.52 6.17 -29.87
C TYR A 740 7.54 5.45 -31.23
N LEU A 741 7.29 4.14 -31.23
CA LEU A 741 7.35 3.31 -32.46
C LEU A 741 6.09 3.42 -33.33
N THR A 742 4.94 3.80 -32.77
CA THR A 742 3.63 3.85 -33.45
C THR A 742 3.64 4.74 -34.71
N PRO A 743 4.17 5.99 -34.70
CA PRO A 743 4.18 6.81 -35.91
C PRO A 743 4.98 6.18 -37.06
N PHE A 744 6.05 5.45 -36.76
CA PHE A 744 6.85 4.75 -37.78
C PHE A 744 6.09 3.54 -38.33
N MET A 745 5.35 2.82 -37.51
CA MET A 745 4.47 1.73 -37.94
C MET A 745 3.37 2.25 -38.86
N GLU A 746 2.77 3.39 -38.50
CA GLU A 746 1.73 4.03 -39.31
C GLU A 746 2.30 4.46 -40.68
N ALA A 747 3.48 5.07 -40.69
CA ALA A 747 4.17 5.46 -41.95
C ALA A 747 4.55 4.24 -42.83
N GLU A 748 5.01 3.13 -42.23
CA GLU A 748 5.25 1.87 -42.94
C GLU A 748 3.96 1.27 -43.52
N LYS A 749 2.86 1.32 -42.79
CA LYS A 749 1.52 0.86 -43.23
C LYS A 749 0.97 1.73 -44.37
N GLU A 750 1.15 3.06 -44.31
CA GLU A 750 0.77 3.99 -45.37
C GLU A 750 1.57 3.69 -46.67
N LEU A 751 2.88 3.47 -46.54
CA LEU A 751 3.73 3.11 -47.66
C LEU A 751 3.39 1.75 -48.28
N ALA A 752 2.89 0.82 -47.48
CA ALA A 752 2.43 -0.50 -47.91
C ALA A 752 0.99 -0.50 -48.43
N GLY A 753 0.27 0.64 -48.38
CA GLY A 753 -1.14 0.75 -48.81
C GLY A 753 -2.14 0.03 -47.91
N ILE A 754 -1.76 -0.27 -46.68
CA ILE A 754 -2.61 -0.95 -45.67
C ILE A 754 -3.25 0.12 -44.79
N ALA A 755 -4.56 0.16 -44.73
CA ALA A 755 -5.30 1.09 -43.86
C ALA A 755 -4.95 0.86 -42.36
N SER A 756 -4.77 1.95 -41.63
CA SER A 756 -4.45 1.95 -40.20
C SER A 756 -5.69 1.51 -39.39
N ALA A 757 -5.94 0.19 -39.31
CA ALA A 757 -6.95 -0.37 -38.43
C ALA A 757 -6.26 -1.02 -37.21
N PRO A 758 -6.84 -0.95 -36.01
CA PRO A 758 -6.33 -1.74 -34.89
C PRO A 758 -6.37 -3.23 -35.24
N ASN A 759 -5.51 -4.03 -34.62
CA ASN A 759 -5.46 -5.48 -34.82
C ASN A 759 -6.81 -6.17 -34.49
N GLY A 760 -7.64 -5.54 -33.66
CA GLY A 760 -8.98 -5.93 -33.27
C GLY A 760 -9.47 -5.11 -32.09
N THR A 761 -10.75 -5.24 -31.79
CA THR A 761 -11.39 -4.60 -30.64
C THR A 761 -11.62 -5.63 -29.55
N ILE A 762 -11.09 -5.38 -28.35
CA ILE A 762 -11.24 -6.24 -27.18
C ILE A 762 -12.01 -5.47 -26.10
N LEU A 763 -13.16 -5.99 -25.71
CA LEU A 763 -13.93 -5.43 -24.60
C LEU A 763 -13.51 -6.12 -23.32
N MET A 764 -13.20 -5.35 -22.27
CA MET A 764 -12.75 -5.83 -20.97
C MET A 764 -13.75 -5.42 -19.89
N ALA A 765 -14.07 -6.35 -18.97
CA ALA A 765 -14.93 -6.05 -17.84
C ALA A 765 -14.54 -6.92 -16.62
N THR A 766 -14.64 -6.35 -15.43
CA THR A 766 -14.74 -7.13 -14.20
C THR A 766 -16.21 -7.42 -13.98
N VAL A 767 -16.54 -8.70 -13.81
CA VAL A 767 -17.93 -9.17 -13.74
C VAL A 767 -18.68 -8.60 -12.52
N LYS A 768 -20.00 -8.64 -12.57
CA LYS A 768 -20.88 -8.20 -11.49
C LYS A 768 -20.49 -8.86 -10.16
N GLY A 769 -20.54 -8.08 -9.07
CA GLY A 769 -20.21 -8.54 -7.74
C GLY A 769 -18.71 -8.48 -7.43
N ASP A 770 -17.86 -8.06 -8.37
CA ASP A 770 -16.41 -7.99 -8.20
C ASP A 770 -15.88 -6.59 -8.50
N VAL A 771 -15.13 -6.03 -7.56
CA VAL A 771 -14.57 -4.66 -7.61
C VAL A 771 -13.09 -4.62 -7.93
N HIS A 772 -12.46 -5.77 -8.12
CA HIS A 772 -11.02 -5.88 -8.31
C HIS A 772 -10.66 -5.70 -9.79
N ASP A 773 -10.09 -4.57 -10.14
CA ASP A 773 -9.80 -4.19 -11.52
C ASP A 773 -8.30 -4.14 -11.88
N ILE A 774 -7.40 -4.19 -10.91
CA ILE A 774 -5.95 -4.00 -11.13
C ILE A 774 -5.41 -5.01 -12.14
N GLY A 775 -5.74 -6.29 -12.00
CA GLY A 775 -5.32 -7.33 -12.93
C GLY A 775 -5.88 -7.11 -14.34
N LYS A 776 -7.15 -6.73 -14.45
CA LYS A 776 -7.83 -6.41 -15.71
C LYS A 776 -7.17 -5.22 -16.39
N ASN A 777 -6.88 -4.16 -15.64
CA ASN A 777 -6.27 -2.94 -16.17
C ASN A 777 -4.87 -3.22 -16.72
N ILE A 778 -4.06 -4.05 -16.04
CA ILE A 778 -2.74 -4.48 -16.55
C ILE A 778 -2.89 -5.20 -17.89
N VAL A 779 -3.83 -6.15 -17.99
CA VAL A 779 -4.09 -6.87 -19.25
C VAL A 779 -4.55 -5.90 -20.34
N GLY A 780 -5.44 -4.96 -20.03
CA GLY A 780 -5.90 -3.93 -20.96
C GLY A 780 -4.76 -3.06 -21.50
N VAL A 781 -3.84 -2.65 -20.64
CA VAL A 781 -2.67 -1.88 -21.04
C VAL A 781 -1.74 -2.69 -21.97
N VAL A 782 -1.46 -3.94 -21.60
CA VAL A 782 -0.60 -4.81 -22.41
C VAL A 782 -1.22 -5.06 -23.80
N LEU A 783 -2.53 -5.28 -23.88
CA LEU A 783 -3.25 -5.41 -25.14
C LEU A 783 -3.23 -4.10 -25.95
N GLY A 784 -3.47 -2.96 -25.30
CA GLY A 784 -3.41 -1.64 -25.95
C GLY A 784 -2.02 -1.33 -26.52
N CYS A 785 -0.97 -1.70 -25.80
CA CYS A 785 0.42 -1.59 -26.27
C CYS A 785 0.70 -2.44 -27.54
N ASN A 786 -0.07 -3.51 -27.75
CA ASN A 786 0.02 -4.38 -28.92
C ASN A 786 -1.00 -4.05 -30.03
N ASN A 787 -1.39 -2.78 -30.12
CA ASN A 787 -2.26 -2.25 -31.16
C ASN A 787 -3.69 -2.85 -31.19
N TYR A 788 -4.22 -3.32 -30.03
CA TYR A 788 -5.61 -3.64 -29.88
C TYR A 788 -6.40 -2.42 -29.39
N ARG A 789 -7.60 -2.24 -29.92
CA ARG A 789 -8.53 -1.28 -29.33
C ARG A 789 -9.18 -1.90 -28.10
N VAL A 790 -8.80 -1.46 -26.91
CA VAL A 790 -9.38 -1.93 -25.66
C VAL A 790 -10.56 -1.03 -25.27
N VAL A 791 -11.71 -1.62 -25.04
CA VAL A 791 -12.91 -0.98 -24.47
C VAL A 791 -13.08 -1.52 -23.07
N ASP A 792 -12.72 -0.73 -22.06
CA ASP A 792 -12.84 -1.12 -20.66
C ASP A 792 -14.14 -0.60 -20.06
N LEU A 793 -14.98 -1.51 -19.55
CA LEU A 793 -16.25 -1.19 -18.92
C LEU A 793 -16.15 -0.95 -17.41
N GLY A 794 -14.96 -1.15 -16.83
CA GLY A 794 -14.74 -1.02 -15.39
C GLY A 794 -15.06 -2.28 -14.60
N VAL A 795 -15.56 -2.09 -13.40
CA VAL A 795 -15.88 -3.14 -12.42
C VAL A 795 -17.39 -3.31 -12.24
N MET A 796 -17.81 -4.37 -11.57
CA MET A 796 -19.22 -4.63 -11.23
C MET A 796 -20.16 -4.63 -12.43
N VAL A 797 -19.69 -5.07 -13.60
CA VAL A 797 -20.43 -4.91 -14.86
C VAL A 797 -21.42 -6.05 -15.05
N PRO A 798 -22.75 -5.78 -15.12
CA PRO A 798 -23.75 -6.80 -15.36
C PRO A 798 -23.60 -7.45 -16.74
N ALA A 799 -23.95 -8.73 -16.84
CA ALA A 799 -23.88 -9.50 -18.09
C ALA A 799 -24.55 -8.79 -19.27
N GLU A 800 -25.74 -8.23 -19.08
CA GLU A 800 -26.47 -7.51 -20.13
C GLU A 800 -25.65 -6.35 -20.71
N ARG A 801 -25.06 -5.53 -19.84
CA ARG A 801 -24.23 -4.38 -20.25
C ARG A 801 -22.97 -4.83 -20.98
N ILE A 802 -22.31 -5.89 -20.51
CA ILE A 802 -21.13 -6.46 -21.18
C ILE A 802 -21.47 -6.84 -22.61
N LEU A 803 -22.60 -7.54 -22.81
CA LEU A 803 -22.99 -8.06 -24.11
C LEU A 803 -23.55 -6.97 -25.04
N ASP A 804 -24.28 -6.00 -24.52
CA ASP A 804 -24.80 -4.88 -25.30
C ASP A 804 -23.65 -3.99 -25.81
N GLU A 805 -22.70 -3.68 -24.97
CA GLU A 805 -21.51 -2.90 -25.33
C GLU A 805 -20.57 -3.68 -26.27
N ALA A 806 -20.45 -5.00 -26.11
CA ALA A 806 -19.69 -5.84 -27.04
C ALA A 806 -20.26 -5.79 -28.46
N ILE A 807 -21.61 -5.77 -28.59
CA ILE A 807 -22.29 -5.60 -29.88
C ILE A 807 -22.08 -4.17 -30.41
N ALA A 808 -22.29 -3.16 -29.55
CA ALA A 808 -22.17 -1.75 -29.92
C ALA A 808 -20.78 -1.34 -30.40
N CYS A 809 -19.73 -1.85 -29.78
CA CYS A 809 -18.34 -1.57 -30.18
C CYS A 809 -17.78 -2.53 -31.24
N ASN A 810 -18.57 -3.51 -31.71
CA ASN A 810 -18.14 -4.59 -32.60
C ASN A 810 -16.90 -5.31 -32.03
N ALA A 811 -16.98 -5.77 -30.79
CA ALA A 811 -15.87 -6.47 -30.15
C ALA A 811 -15.53 -7.78 -30.87
N ASP A 812 -14.26 -7.98 -31.17
CA ASP A 812 -13.72 -9.24 -31.71
C ASP A 812 -13.51 -10.28 -30.59
N ILE A 813 -13.25 -9.80 -29.35
CA ILE A 813 -13.04 -10.63 -28.16
C ILE A 813 -13.68 -9.92 -26.95
N ILE A 814 -14.25 -10.69 -26.04
CA ILE A 814 -14.66 -10.24 -24.71
C ILE A 814 -13.66 -10.82 -23.68
N GLY A 815 -13.12 -9.97 -22.80
CA GLY A 815 -12.25 -10.36 -21.68
C GLY A 815 -12.98 -10.15 -20.35
N LEU A 816 -13.14 -11.21 -19.58
CA LEU A 816 -13.75 -11.15 -18.24
C LEU A 816 -12.69 -11.37 -17.16
N SER A 817 -12.73 -10.54 -16.13
CA SER A 817 -11.89 -10.65 -14.97
C SER A 817 -12.70 -10.91 -13.69
N GLY A 818 -12.13 -11.69 -12.76
CA GLY A 818 -12.71 -11.93 -11.45
C GLY A 818 -11.64 -12.35 -10.44
N LEU A 819 -11.75 -11.82 -9.21
CA LEU A 819 -10.80 -12.11 -8.12
C LEU A 819 -11.47 -12.87 -6.96
N ILE A 820 -12.78 -12.82 -6.84
CA ILE A 820 -13.51 -13.46 -5.74
C ILE A 820 -14.34 -14.65 -6.26
N THR A 821 -14.65 -15.58 -5.37
CA THR A 821 -15.37 -16.81 -5.74
C THR A 821 -16.73 -16.55 -6.43
N PRO A 822 -17.56 -15.58 -6.00
CA PRO A 822 -18.81 -15.27 -6.70
C PRO A 822 -18.64 -14.86 -8.17
N SER A 823 -17.50 -14.29 -8.55
CA SER A 823 -17.21 -13.92 -9.94
C SER A 823 -17.23 -15.11 -10.89
N LEU A 824 -16.93 -16.31 -10.39
CA LEU A 824 -16.94 -17.53 -11.17
C LEU A 824 -18.37 -17.91 -11.65
N ASP A 825 -19.36 -17.76 -10.76
CA ASP A 825 -20.76 -18.02 -11.09
C ASP A 825 -21.30 -16.97 -12.07
N GLU A 826 -20.85 -15.72 -11.91
CA GLU A 826 -21.24 -14.65 -12.81
C GLU A 826 -20.64 -14.82 -14.22
N MET A 827 -19.41 -15.33 -14.33
CA MET A 827 -18.82 -15.70 -15.63
C MET A 827 -19.62 -16.83 -16.30
N VAL A 828 -20.13 -17.80 -15.52
CA VAL A 828 -21.05 -18.85 -16.02
C VAL A 828 -22.37 -18.23 -16.49
N HIS A 829 -22.87 -17.21 -15.80
CA HIS A 829 -24.07 -16.49 -16.21
C HIS A 829 -23.85 -15.74 -17.54
N VAL A 830 -22.75 -15.01 -17.67
CA VAL A 830 -22.41 -14.28 -18.92
C VAL A 830 -22.39 -15.22 -20.12
N VAL A 831 -21.73 -16.39 -20.03
CA VAL A 831 -21.70 -17.31 -21.18
C VAL A 831 -23.04 -17.89 -21.53
N LYS A 832 -23.94 -18.15 -20.56
CA LYS A 832 -25.33 -18.58 -20.82
C LYS A 832 -26.10 -17.50 -21.53
N GLU A 833 -25.93 -16.24 -21.15
CA GLU A 833 -26.56 -15.13 -21.86
C GLU A 833 -25.99 -14.93 -23.28
N MET A 834 -24.68 -15.12 -23.48
CA MET A 834 -24.03 -15.14 -24.79
C MET A 834 -24.66 -16.23 -25.67
N GLN A 835 -24.88 -17.43 -25.14
CA GLN A 835 -25.51 -18.54 -25.83
C GLN A 835 -26.97 -18.23 -26.15
N ARG A 836 -27.71 -17.68 -25.19
CA ARG A 836 -29.10 -17.28 -25.37
C ARG A 836 -29.30 -16.25 -26.51
N ARG A 837 -28.30 -15.34 -26.64
CA ARG A 837 -28.25 -14.28 -27.66
C ARG A 837 -27.65 -14.77 -28.99
N ASN A 838 -27.30 -16.05 -29.15
CA ASN A 838 -26.62 -16.64 -30.30
C ASN A 838 -25.35 -15.86 -30.73
N MET A 839 -24.58 -15.33 -29.77
CA MET A 839 -23.31 -14.66 -30.02
C MET A 839 -22.27 -15.68 -30.47
N GLN A 840 -21.20 -15.21 -31.16
CA GLN A 840 -20.09 -16.05 -31.60
C GLN A 840 -18.73 -15.42 -31.22
N ILE A 841 -18.76 -14.41 -30.37
CA ILE A 841 -17.55 -13.66 -29.95
C ILE A 841 -16.72 -14.53 -29.02
N PRO A 842 -15.43 -14.76 -29.26
CA PRO A 842 -14.54 -15.46 -28.34
C PRO A 842 -14.47 -14.78 -26.98
N LEU A 843 -14.36 -15.58 -25.91
CA LEU A 843 -14.30 -15.13 -24.54
C LEU A 843 -12.96 -15.50 -23.90
N MET A 844 -12.24 -14.53 -23.37
CA MET A 844 -11.08 -14.71 -22.53
C MET A 844 -11.47 -14.60 -21.05
N ILE A 845 -11.10 -15.58 -20.24
CA ILE A 845 -11.34 -15.62 -18.79
C ILE A 845 -10.03 -15.45 -18.05
N GLY A 846 -9.96 -14.46 -17.17
CA GLY A 846 -8.79 -14.18 -16.35
C GLY A 846 -9.14 -13.72 -14.94
N GLY A 847 -8.12 -13.60 -14.09
CA GLY A 847 -8.24 -13.22 -12.70
C GLY A 847 -7.79 -14.32 -11.74
N ALA A 848 -7.39 -13.96 -10.53
CA ALA A 848 -6.68 -14.85 -9.61
C ALA A 848 -7.51 -16.07 -9.14
N THR A 849 -8.84 -15.97 -9.11
CA THR A 849 -9.72 -17.11 -8.76
C THR A 849 -10.08 -17.99 -9.95
N THR A 850 -9.78 -17.56 -11.15
CA THR A 850 -10.09 -18.33 -12.36
C THR A 850 -9.05 -19.43 -12.59
N SER A 851 -9.47 -20.54 -13.18
CA SER A 851 -8.56 -21.63 -13.53
C SER A 851 -8.94 -22.30 -14.84
N ARG A 852 -7.98 -22.98 -15.46
CA ARG A 852 -8.24 -23.81 -16.66
C ARG A 852 -9.32 -24.86 -16.41
N VAL A 853 -9.29 -25.48 -15.23
CA VAL A 853 -10.26 -26.54 -14.88
C VAL A 853 -11.66 -25.97 -14.72
N HIS A 854 -11.82 -24.87 -13.97
CA HIS A 854 -13.12 -24.20 -13.83
C HIS A 854 -13.65 -23.71 -15.19
N THR A 855 -12.81 -23.06 -15.98
CA THR A 855 -13.18 -22.60 -17.31
C THR A 855 -13.64 -23.76 -18.19
N SER A 856 -12.92 -24.89 -18.21
CA SER A 856 -13.25 -26.06 -19.03
C SER A 856 -14.51 -26.81 -18.56
N VAL A 857 -14.72 -26.91 -17.24
CA VAL A 857 -15.78 -27.76 -16.66
C VAL A 857 -17.09 -26.99 -16.45
N LYS A 858 -17.03 -25.71 -16.10
CA LYS A 858 -18.19 -24.92 -15.69
C LYS A 858 -18.58 -23.82 -16.69
N ILE A 859 -17.59 -23.08 -17.23
CA ILE A 859 -17.86 -21.93 -18.09
C ILE A 859 -18.07 -22.39 -19.55
N ALA A 860 -17.08 -23.05 -20.16
CA ALA A 860 -17.08 -23.41 -21.57
C ALA A 860 -18.28 -24.27 -22.01
N PRO A 861 -18.80 -25.24 -21.21
CA PRO A 861 -19.97 -26.02 -21.61
C PRO A 861 -21.27 -25.21 -21.81
N GLY A 862 -21.32 -23.99 -21.26
CA GLY A 862 -22.48 -23.09 -21.39
C GLY A 862 -22.50 -22.28 -22.69
N TYR A 863 -21.51 -22.46 -23.58
CA TYR A 863 -21.34 -21.62 -24.76
C TYR A 863 -20.75 -22.41 -25.95
N ASP A 864 -21.40 -22.36 -27.10
CA ASP A 864 -20.91 -23.01 -28.33
C ASP A 864 -19.70 -22.31 -28.95
N GLY A 865 -19.52 -21.04 -28.65
CA GLY A 865 -18.32 -20.27 -29.03
C GLY A 865 -17.08 -20.66 -28.25
N THR A 866 -16.01 -19.96 -28.49
CA THR A 866 -14.70 -20.27 -27.87
C THR A 866 -14.53 -19.52 -26.53
N VAL A 867 -14.23 -20.27 -25.48
CA VAL A 867 -13.86 -19.75 -24.15
C VAL A 867 -12.43 -20.19 -23.84
N ILE A 868 -11.57 -19.26 -23.47
CA ILE A 868 -10.16 -19.52 -23.19
C ILE A 868 -9.77 -18.93 -21.85
N HIS A 869 -9.09 -19.73 -21.03
CA HIS A 869 -8.46 -19.25 -19.79
C HIS A 869 -7.10 -18.60 -20.09
N VAL A 870 -6.91 -17.36 -19.61
CA VAL A 870 -5.69 -16.60 -19.74
C VAL A 870 -5.04 -16.48 -18.36
N LEU A 871 -3.89 -17.12 -18.20
CA LEU A 871 -3.22 -17.28 -16.90
C LEU A 871 -2.71 -15.95 -16.33
N ASP A 872 -2.14 -15.12 -17.19
CA ASP A 872 -1.52 -13.84 -16.82
C ASP A 872 -1.54 -12.85 -17.98
N ALA A 873 -1.14 -11.61 -17.70
CA ALA A 873 -1.15 -10.53 -18.68
C ALA A 873 -0.21 -10.79 -19.89
N SER A 874 0.88 -11.49 -19.70
CA SER A 874 1.84 -11.81 -20.79
C SER A 874 1.24 -12.79 -21.80
N ARG A 875 0.32 -13.66 -21.35
CA ARG A 875 -0.38 -14.62 -22.21
C ARG A 875 -1.57 -14.03 -22.96
N ALA A 876 -2.08 -12.87 -22.52
CA ALA A 876 -3.25 -12.25 -23.13
C ALA A 876 -3.02 -11.87 -24.62
N VAL A 877 -1.84 -11.33 -24.95
CA VAL A 877 -1.50 -10.89 -26.30
C VAL A 877 -1.37 -12.05 -27.31
N PRO A 878 -0.57 -13.11 -27.04
CA PRO A 878 -0.54 -14.29 -27.90
C PRO A 878 -1.92 -14.92 -28.14
N VAL A 879 -2.73 -15.05 -27.08
CA VAL A 879 -4.09 -15.60 -27.17
C VAL A 879 -4.97 -14.72 -28.04
N ALA A 880 -4.98 -13.41 -27.83
CA ALA A 880 -5.75 -12.47 -28.63
C ALA A 880 -5.32 -12.50 -30.09
N GLY A 881 -4.01 -12.55 -30.36
CA GLY A 881 -3.46 -12.65 -31.71
C GLY A 881 -3.93 -13.91 -32.44
N GLN A 882 -3.94 -15.05 -31.77
CA GLN A 882 -4.41 -16.31 -32.36
C GLN A 882 -5.93 -16.32 -32.59
N LEU A 883 -6.72 -15.69 -31.68
CA LEU A 883 -8.18 -15.61 -31.83
C LEU A 883 -8.63 -14.69 -32.97
N ILE A 884 -7.83 -13.72 -33.35
CA ILE A 884 -8.14 -12.76 -34.43
C ILE A 884 -7.51 -13.16 -35.75
N SER A 885 -6.45 -13.98 -35.73
CA SER A 885 -5.74 -14.43 -36.93
C SER A 885 -6.65 -15.17 -37.91
N THR A 886 -6.67 -14.75 -39.16
CA THR A 886 -7.43 -15.44 -40.21
C THR A 886 -6.85 -16.81 -40.58
N GLU A 887 -5.56 -17.04 -40.29
CA GLU A 887 -4.86 -18.29 -40.65
C GLU A 887 -4.82 -19.32 -39.52
N HIS A 888 -4.76 -18.86 -38.28
CA HIS A 888 -4.52 -19.75 -37.12
C HIS A 888 -5.73 -19.92 -36.20
N LYS A 889 -6.76 -19.09 -36.35
CA LYS A 889 -7.94 -19.06 -35.47
C LYS A 889 -8.60 -20.45 -35.33
N ASP A 890 -8.94 -21.10 -36.44
CA ASP A 890 -9.71 -22.36 -36.41
C ASP A 890 -8.89 -23.50 -35.78
N ALA A 891 -7.59 -23.56 -36.11
CA ALA A 891 -6.71 -24.55 -35.51
C ALA A 891 -6.54 -24.36 -33.99
N PHE A 892 -6.34 -23.10 -33.56
CA PHE A 892 -6.21 -22.75 -32.13
C PHE A 892 -7.49 -23.01 -31.35
N MET A 893 -8.64 -22.67 -31.95
CA MET A 893 -9.93 -22.92 -31.32
C MET A 893 -10.20 -24.44 -31.17
N GLN A 894 -9.80 -25.24 -32.15
CA GLN A 894 -9.96 -26.70 -32.09
C GLN A 894 -9.02 -27.30 -31.04
N GLU A 895 -7.76 -26.86 -30.98
CA GLU A 895 -6.81 -27.32 -29.97
C GLU A 895 -7.28 -27.03 -28.56
N ASN A 896 -7.80 -25.83 -28.34
CA ASN A 896 -8.38 -25.43 -27.06
C ASN A 896 -9.60 -26.29 -26.67
N LYS A 897 -10.49 -26.59 -27.63
CA LYS A 897 -11.63 -27.50 -27.40
C LYS A 897 -11.18 -28.91 -27.02
N ASP A 898 -10.20 -29.44 -27.73
CA ASP A 898 -9.66 -30.77 -27.46
C ASP A 898 -8.96 -30.85 -26.09
N GLU A 899 -8.24 -29.77 -25.68
CA GLU A 899 -7.65 -29.67 -24.36
C GLU A 899 -8.73 -29.59 -23.27
N GLN A 900 -9.73 -28.77 -23.44
CA GLN A 900 -10.85 -28.64 -22.51
C GLN A 900 -11.61 -29.97 -22.35
N GLU A 901 -11.80 -30.74 -23.43
CA GLU A 901 -12.44 -32.06 -23.34
C GLU A 901 -11.60 -33.06 -22.56
N ARG A 902 -10.29 -33.05 -22.74
CA ARG A 902 -9.36 -33.86 -21.92
C ARG A 902 -9.49 -33.48 -20.43
N ILE A 903 -9.49 -32.19 -20.12
CA ILE A 903 -9.64 -31.69 -18.75
C ILE A 903 -10.98 -32.15 -18.15
N ARG A 904 -12.09 -32.07 -18.91
CA ARG A 904 -13.41 -32.55 -18.46
C ARG A 904 -13.42 -34.04 -18.17
N ILE A 905 -12.82 -34.88 -19.04
CA ILE A 905 -12.71 -36.33 -18.85
C ILE A 905 -11.89 -36.66 -17.60
N ASP A 906 -10.74 -36.00 -17.43
CA ASP A 906 -9.89 -36.22 -16.28
C ASP A 906 -10.56 -35.76 -14.97
N TYR A 907 -11.25 -34.65 -15.00
CA TYR A 907 -12.02 -34.16 -13.84
C TYR A 907 -13.16 -35.11 -13.48
N ALA A 908 -13.93 -35.57 -14.46
CA ALA A 908 -15.00 -36.56 -14.25
C ALA A 908 -14.46 -37.89 -13.67
N ARG A 909 -13.30 -38.37 -14.16
CA ARG A 909 -12.64 -39.55 -13.63
C ARG A 909 -12.23 -39.36 -12.17
N ARG A 910 -11.55 -38.27 -11.84
CA ARG A 910 -11.12 -37.98 -10.46
C ARG A 910 -12.31 -37.81 -9.50
N THR A 911 -13.42 -37.25 -9.98
CA THR A 911 -14.66 -37.09 -9.19
C THR A 911 -15.40 -38.43 -9.00
N SER A 912 -15.41 -39.31 -10.02
CA SER A 912 -16.02 -40.65 -9.92
C SER A 912 -15.19 -41.60 -9.04
N GLU A 913 -13.87 -41.44 -9.00
CA GLU A 913 -12.98 -42.19 -8.13
C GLU A 913 -13.10 -41.81 -6.64
N LYS A 914 -13.60 -40.61 -6.34
CA LYS A 914 -13.96 -40.16 -4.98
C LYS A 914 -15.34 -40.71 -4.53
N GLN A 915 -15.60 -42.01 -4.67
CA GLN A 915 -16.74 -42.62 -4.02
C GLN A 915 -16.56 -42.60 -2.51
N LEU A 916 -17.25 -41.67 -1.86
CA LEU A 916 -17.30 -41.65 -0.40
C LEU A 916 -17.98 -42.90 0.11
N ILE A 917 -17.23 -43.75 0.80
CA ILE A 917 -17.77 -44.90 1.52
C ILE A 917 -18.33 -44.40 2.86
N SER A 918 -19.38 -45.08 3.37
CA SER A 918 -19.91 -44.72 4.69
C SER A 918 -18.81 -44.77 5.77
N ILE A 919 -18.89 -43.89 6.76
CA ILE A 919 -17.92 -43.84 7.88
C ILE A 919 -17.76 -45.20 8.55
N GLN A 920 -18.82 -46.03 8.62
CA GLN A 920 -18.78 -47.37 9.13
C GLN A 920 -17.92 -48.26 8.27
N LYS A 921 -18.04 -48.16 6.94
CA LYS A 921 -17.25 -48.96 5.99
C LYS A 921 -15.78 -48.48 5.95
N ALA A 922 -15.53 -47.18 6.11
CA ALA A 922 -14.18 -46.64 6.22
C ALA A 922 -13.48 -47.12 7.51
N ARG A 923 -14.20 -47.17 8.65
CA ARG A 923 -13.66 -47.71 9.91
C ARG A 923 -13.36 -49.21 9.85
N LEU A 924 -14.14 -49.97 9.11
CA LEU A 924 -13.86 -51.40 8.87
C LEU A 924 -12.65 -51.60 7.95
N ASN A 925 -12.40 -50.69 7.04
CA ASN A 925 -11.26 -50.76 6.10
C ASN A 925 -10.00 -50.04 6.66
N LYS A 926 -9.97 -49.71 7.95
CA LYS A 926 -8.82 -49.07 8.58
C LYS A 926 -7.56 -49.92 8.38
N LEU A 927 -6.54 -49.30 7.79
CA LEU A 927 -5.21 -49.97 7.67
C LEU A 927 -4.63 -50.12 9.08
N SER A 928 -4.43 -51.37 9.50
CA SER A 928 -3.77 -51.70 10.74
C SER A 928 -2.33 -52.14 10.44
N LEU A 929 -1.39 -51.23 10.64
CA LEU A 929 0.04 -51.48 10.37
C LEU A 929 0.75 -52.21 11.53
N PHE A 930 0.09 -52.27 12.69
CA PHE A 930 0.62 -52.97 13.87
C PHE A 930 -0.49 -53.83 14.47
N THR A 931 -0.31 -55.13 14.57
CA THR A 931 -1.09 -56.13 15.33
C THR A 931 -0.44 -56.33 16.69
#